data_feee892824f3a301197569e2ca4acfca
#
_entry.id   feee892824f3a301197569e2ca4acfca
#
_cell.length_a   1.000
_cell.length_b   1.000
_cell.length_c   1.000
_cell.angle_alpha   90.00
_cell.angle_beta   90.00
_cell.angle_gamma   90.00
#
_symmetry.space_group_name_H-M   'P 1'
#
loop_
_entity.id
_entity.type
_entity.pdbx_description
1 polymer ?
#
loop_
_entity_poly.entity_id
_entity_poly.type
_entity_poly.pdbx_seq_one_letter_code
_entity_poly.pdbx_strand_id
1 'polypeptide(L)'
;MVVSPSLRERLNISHLAIRFSRLTIGVWLAVVVAGILCFSSLKYALFPDITFPVVVVSASAPLDTALEVEATLTNPIEQQLQPLTDQAAVHSTSYPGRSVVRLEFPVGTNLDESRQAVEATLEAIALPENANLKIIPFNLNESAAISYALLSQAEKPTQTDLKALADLARKQILPALTQLPGVLRVEVLGEPVSVDLDAAEIGTDDLQTVLQSLPTLVRFDRRDAIALQVIKKGNANTLEVVKQVEQTVAQLQASPAIETAGVKIVPAATQATYIREATQSTIDALGLAVLFSILVIFPFLGNLRATLITALAIPISLLGTFIVMAGFGFNLETITLLALALVIGIIVDDAIVDVENITRHISQGKNPRQAAIASTREIGLTVAAATLTIVAVFLPVGSMGGVIGQFFKPFGLTISAAVLTSLLVARTLSPVLASRWLKPVPAKQKQLDPWTDFARQYRTLLRWALQHQPLVLALATLSFAAGVALIPLIPQGFIPQLDRGELNVTYVASLNPSAIPIAPEEALLDSEDLLNELRGRPPEEIRAALSNPVIRKKLFPKGLPDIPTLIKLFLEDSPGDSAAASSTAAAAESTTLDPLTLFVESSRRIAQNLERAVFLNPDVTSIFTIIGERGQPNKGKLYVKLSDDRQMHTAAVKDRLRYELPDLPNIYTSVEDIQFVDTGGEKPLQIALLGDDIDVLSDTAQAIQQRVRGFSALADVTATGQRNPAGDLMEIEHRKGKRAAYIRANVSQGTSLGDATQLAIEEARANLPPGISLDLGGDSARISDILQSFGNTISLSVLCILGVLVFLFGSWVDPLVILFSLPLSIVGAMLALLLAQSGFGMISLLGLIFLLGLINKNAILLVDYINQLRREGLSRTEAILTAGPIRLRPILMTTASTILGMLPIAIGWGAGAELRAPMAIAIIGGLVTSTLLSSIVVPVLYATLDRLRSQKQFKQG
;
A
#
# COMPACT_ATOMS: atom_id res chain seq x y z
N MET A 1 30.21 -26.82 -50.34
CA MET A 1 30.51 -26.00 -49.13
C MET A 1 29.37 -26.13 -48.15
N VAL A 2 29.57 -26.84 -47.04
CA VAL A 2 28.58 -26.91 -45.97
C VAL A 2 28.64 -25.56 -45.27
N VAL A 3 27.66 -24.71 -45.57
CA VAL A 3 27.50 -23.41 -44.87
C VAL A 3 27.25 -23.73 -43.41
N SER A 4 28.11 -23.26 -42.53
CA SER A 4 27.91 -23.41 -41.09
C SER A 4 26.54 -22.84 -40.73
N PRO A 5 25.66 -23.57 -39.96
CA PRO A 5 24.35 -23.11 -39.65
C PRO A 5 24.42 -21.79 -38.91
N SER A 6 23.66 -20.80 -39.38
CA SER A 6 23.57 -19.47 -38.74
C SER A 6 23.11 -19.60 -37.28
N LEU A 7 23.46 -18.62 -36.43
CA LEU A 7 23.00 -18.56 -35.03
C LEU A 7 21.45 -18.74 -34.93
N ARG A 8 20.69 -18.24 -35.91
CA ARG A 8 19.24 -18.41 -36.07
C ARG A 8 18.82 -19.88 -36.24
N GLU A 9 19.66 -20.70 -36.86
CA GLU A 9 19.36 -22.14 -37.08
C GLU A 9 19.74 -23.00 -35.88
N ARG A 10 20.81 -22.64 -35.17
CA ARG A 10 21.30 -23.38 -34.00
C ARG A 10 20.37 -23.20 -32.78
N LEU A 11 19.73 -22.05 -32.62
CA LEU A 11 18.85 -21.71 -31.49
C LEU A 11 17.37 -21.95 -31.75
N ASN A 12 16.99 -22.67 -32.84
CA ASN A 12 15.58 -22.89 -33.16
C ASN A 12 15.00 -24.11 -32.43
N ILE A 13 14.63 -23.93 -31.14
CA ILE A 13 13.98 -24.92 -30.29
C ILE A 13 12.64 -25.37 -30.90
N SER A 14 11.95 -24.51 -31.66
CA SER A 14 10.65 -24.79 -32.27
C SER A 14 10.72 -25.92 -33.28
N HIS A 15 11.83 -26.03 -34.04
CA HIS A 15 12.00 -27.14 -34.96
C HIS A 15 12.02 -28.51 -34.26
N LEU A 16 12.71 -28.56 -33.11
CA LEU A 16 12.75 -29.76 -32.25
C LEU A 16 11.37 -30.08 -31.68
N ALA A 17 10.66 -29.06 -31.18
CA ALA A 17 9.30 -29.22 -30.65
C ALA A 17 8.30 -29.75 -31.70
N ILE A 18 8.36 -29.22 -32.94
CA ILE A 18 7.49 -29.70 -34.03
C ILE A 18 7.86 -31.14 -34.44
N ARG A 19 9.16 -31.48 -34.41
CA ARG A 19 9.63 -32.83 -34.73
C ARG A 19 9.12 -33.88 -33.71
N PHE A 20 9.21 -33.56 -32.42
CA PHE A 20 8.79 -34.40 -31.29
C PHE A 20 7.48 -33.90 -30.66
N SER A 21 6.49 -33.59 -31.50
CA SER A 21 5.26 -32.91 -31.09
C SER A 21 4.44 -33.65 -30.02
N ARG A 22 4.48 -35.01 -29.95
CA ARG A 22 3.81 -35.78 -28.89
C ARG A 22 4.48 -35.58 -27.51
N LEU A 23 5.83 -35.58 -27.51
CA LEU A 23 6.61 -35.32 -26.30
C LEU A 23 6.39 -33.88 -25.81
N THR A 24 6.40 -32.91 -26.73
CA THR A 24 6.14 -31.49 -26.38
C THR A 24 4.76 -31.30 -25.70
N ILE A 25 3.72 -31.92 -26.25
CA ILE A 25 2.38 -31.85 -25.64
C ILE A 25 2.37 -32.55 -24.28
N GLY A 26 3.06 -33.71 -24.13
CA GLY A 26 3.16 -34.41 -22.85
C GLY A 26 3.88 -33.61 -21.77
N VAL A 27 4.98 -32.91 -22.12
CA VAL A 27 5.69 -32.02 -21.20
C VAL A 27 4.81 -30.86 -20.75
N TRP A 28 4.09 -30.20 -21.67
CA TRP A 28 3.20 -29.10 -21.29
C TRP A 28 1.99 -29.56 -20.48
N LEU A 29 1.50 -30.77 -20.71
CA LEU A 29 0.46 -31.36 -19.87
C LEU A 29 0.98 -31.59 -18.43
N ALA A 30 2.21 -32.07 -18.28
CA ALA A 30 2.84 -32.22 -16.99
C ALA A 30 3.05 -30.84 -16.30
N VAL A 31 3.43 -29.80 -17.04
CA VAL A 31 3.51 -28.42 -16.51
C VAL A 31 2.14 -27.91 -16.05
N VAL A 32 1.06 -28.19 -16.78
CA VAL A 32 -0.30 -27.82 -16.39
C VAL A 32 -0.67 -28.50 -15.05
N VAL A 33 -0.45 -29.80 -14.91
CA VAL A 33 -0.75 -30.53 -13.68
C VAL A 33 0.09 -30.00 -12.52
N ALA A 34 1.41 -29.85 -12.71
CA ALA A 34 2.31 -29.29 -11.69
C ALA A 34 1.91 -27.85 -11.32
N GLY A 35 1.54 -27.03 -12.30
CA GLY A 35 1.09 -25.66 -12.08
C GLY A 35 -0.19 -25.56 -11.26
N ILE A 36 -1.16 -26.43 -11.48
CA ILE A 36 -2.39 -26.51 -10.68
C ILE A 36 -2.07 -26.92 -9.23
N LEU A 37 -1.19 -27.89 -9.02
CA LEU A 37 -0.76 -28.32 -7.69
C LEU A 37 0.00 -27.17 -6.98
N CYS A 38 0.90 -26.50 -7.66
CA CYS A 38 1.60 -25.34 -7.11
C CYS A 38 0.63 -24.21 -6.77
N PHE A 39 -0.32 -23.89 -7.66
CA PHE A 39 -1.32 -22.84 -7.40
C PHE A 39 -2.13 -23.12 -6.13
N SER A 40 -2.52 -24.37 -5.90
CA SER A 40 -3.26 -24.76 -4.68
C SER A 40 -2.42 -24.68 -3.40
N SER A 41 -1.09 -24.67 -3.51
CA SER A 41 -0.17 -24.55 -2.37
C SER A 41 0.24 -23.10 -2.06
N LEU A 42 0.00 -22.16 -2.99
CA LEU A 42 0.32 -20.74 -2.77
C LEU A 42 -0.62 -20.13 -1.73
N LYS A 43 -0.05 -19.35 -0.81
CA LYS A 43 -0.79 -18.67 0.23
C LYS A 43 -1.30 -17.32 -0.25
N TYR A 44 -2.42 -16.86 0.30
CA TYR A 44 -2.96 -15.53 0.05
C TYR A 44 -2.53 -14.57 1.16
N ALA A 45 -1.98 -13.43 0.78
CA ALA A 45 -1.57 -12.36 1.70
C ALA A 45 -1.88 -10.99 1.08
N LEU A 46 -1.92 -9.93 1.89
CA LEU A 46 -2.07 -8.57 1.36
C LEU A 46 -0.75 -8.09 0.76
N PHE A 47 0.34 -8.33 1.49
CA PHE A 47 1.70 -7.92 1.12
C PHE A 47 2.69 -9.06 1.33
N PRO A 48 3.90 -8.95 0.75
CA PRO A 48 4.99 -9.88 0.99
C PRO A 48 5.32 -10.00 2.49
N ASP A 49 5.84 -11.14 2.89
CA ASP A 49 6.35 -11.35 4.24
C ASP A 49 7.62 -10.51 4.44
N ILE A 50 7.43 -9.24 4.82
CA ILE A 50 8.53 -8.31 5.05
C ILE A 50 8.83 -8.29 6.54
N THR A 51 10.05 -8.69 6.90
CA THR A 51 10.54 -8.54 8.27
C THR A 51 11.09 -7.14 8.44
N PHE A 52 10.46 -6.36 9.32
CA PHE A 52 10.99 -5.09 9.78
C PHE A 52 11.57 -5.31 11.18
N PRO A 53 12.85 -5.67 11.30
CA PRO A 53 13.44 -5.96 12.58
C PRO A 53 13.68 -4.65 13.34
N VAL A 54 12.94 -4.48 14.42
CA VAL A 54 13.09 -3.36 15.35
C VAL A 54 13.45 -3.92 16.73
N VAL A 55 14.46 -3.38 17.36
CA VAL A 55 14.76 -3.65 18.74
C VAL A 55 14.49 -2.40 19.57
N VAL A 56 13.60 -2.52 20.54
CA VAL A 56 13.25 -1.42 21.45
C VAL A 56 13.96 -1.66 22.78
N VAL A 57 14.80 -0.71 23.14
CA VAL A 57 15.44 -0.66 24.45
C VAL A 57 14.65 0.32 25.32
N SER A 58 13.98 -0.19 26.35
CA SER A 58 13.22 0.62 27.30
C SER A 58 13.96 0.63 28.63
N ALA A 59 14.37 1.79 29.07
CA ALA A 59 14.97 1.99 30.39
C ALA A 59 14.03 2.85 31.26
N SER A 60 13.84 2.48 32.53
CA SER A 60 13.02 3.25 33.46
C SER A 60 13.77 3.45 34.76
N ALA A 61 13.67 4.67 35.31
CA ALA A 61 14.22 5.04 36.62
C ALA A 61 13.36 6.15 37.24
N PRO A 62 13.34 6.34 38.55
CA PRO A 62 12.57 7.39 39.22
C PRO A 62 13.23 8.76 38.98
N LEU A 63 12.96 9.35 37.83
CA LEU A 63 13.45 10.65 37.38
C LEU A 63 12.27 11.53 37.00
N ASP A 64 12.23 12.76 37.52
CA ASP A 64 11.02 13.59 37.46
C ASP A 64 10.81 14.29 36.11
N THR A 65 11.90 14.56 35.39
CA THR A 65 11.84 15.34 34.14
C THR A 65 12.38 14.56 32.93
N ALA A 66 11.88 14.87 31.74
CA ALA A 66 12.37 14.30 30.48
C ALA A 66 13.86 14.66 30.24
N LEU A 67 14.32 15.80 30.73
CA LEU A 67 15.71 16.29 30.61
C LEU A 67 16.66 15.43 31.48
N GLU A 68 16.25 15.10 32.71
CA GLU A 68 17.03 14.21 33.57
C GLU A 68 17.09 12.78 32.97
N VAL A 69 16.00 12.28 32.43
CA VAL A 69 15.96 10.99 31.73
C VAL A 69 16.85 11.02 30.49
N GLU A 70 16.83 12.06 29.72
CA GLU A 70 17.73 12.24 28.57
C GLU A 70 19.18 12.12 29.00
N ALA A 71 19.59 12.89 30.02
CA ALA A 71 20.96 12.94 30.49
C ALA A 71 21.42 11.63 31.14
N THR A 72 20.54 10.99 31.91
CA THR A 72 20.91 9.87 32.81
C THR A 72 20.69 8.50 32.15
N LEU A 73 19.69 8.34 31.29
CA LEU A 73 19.36 7.06 30.65
C LEU A 73 19.58 7.10 29.13
N THR A 74 18.99 8.08 28.42
CA THR A 74 18.93 8.06 26.95
C THR A 74 20.31 8.27 26.34
N ASN A 75 21.03 9.32 26.75
CA ASN A 75 22.36 9.62 26.20
C ASN A 75 23.38 8.51 26.46
N PRO A 76 23.49 7.90 27.66
CA PRO A 76 24.34 6.73 27.88
C PRO A 76 23.99 5.54 27.01
N ILE A 77 22.69 5.24 26.84
CA ILE A 77 22.21 4.15 25.96
C ILE A 77 22.59 4.42 24.50
N GLU A 78 22.32 5.63 23.98
CA GLU A 78 22.68 6.00 22.62
C GLU A 78 24.19 5.94 22.36
N GLN A 79 25.00 6.43 23.30
CA GLN A 79 26.46 6.38 23.20
C GLN A 79 26.97 4.93 23.17
N GLN A 80 26.41 4.06 24.00
CA GLN A 80 26.79 2.64 24.00
C GLN A 80 26.36 1.93 22.72
N LEU A 81 25.21 2.35 22.12
CA LEU A 81 24.70 1.80 20.87
C LEU A 81 25.35 2.42 19.61
N GLN A 82 26.24 3.42 19.77
CA GLN A 82 26.90 4.06 18.63
C GLN A 82 27.59 3.09 17.66
N PRO A 83 28.22 1.98 18.08
CA PRO A 83 28.82 1.00 17.15
C PRO A 83 27.80 0.34 16.21
N LEU A 84 26.51 0.35 16.55
CA LEU A 84 25.43 -0.22 15.75
C LEU A 84 24.75 0.80 14.82
N THR A 85 25.12 2.08 14.87
CA THR A 85 24.48 3.14 14.05
C THR A 85 24.73 3.00 12.56
N ASP A 86 25.79 2.32 12.14
CA ASP A 86 26.06 1.99 10.73
C ASP A 86 25.14 0.85 10.23
N GLN A 87 24.57 0.08 11.15
CA GLN A 87 23.73 -1.10 10.86
C GLN A 87 22.25 -0.83 11.12
N ALA A 88 21.90 0.18 11.93
CA ALA A 88 20.53 0.48 12.30
C ALA A 88 20.30 1.99 12.43
N ALA A 89 19.08 2.43 12.06
CA ALA A 89 18.65 3.78 12.38
C ALA A 89 18.22 3.85 13.86
N VAL A 90 18.81 4.79 14.62
CA VAL A 90 18.53 4.96 16.05
C VAL A 90 17.64 6.19 16.25
N HIS A 91 16.52 5.97 16.92
CA HIS A 91 15.58 6.99 17.38
C HIS A 91 15.33 6.81 18.85
N SER A 92 15.33 7.89 19.61
CA SER A 92 15.01 7.79 21.03
C SER A 92 13.99 8.83 21.47
N THR A 93 13.30 8.52 22.55
CA THR A 93 12.37 9.45 23.21
C THR A 93 12.54 9.33 24.71
N SER A 94 12.79 10.46 25.34
CA SER A 94 12.88 10.62 26.80
C SER A 94 11.58 11.18 27.32
N TYR A 95 10.92 10.45 28.20
CA TYR A 95 9.76 10.87 28.98
C TYR A 95 10.17 11.01 30.46
N PRO A 96 9.45 11.72 31.30
CA PRO A 96 9.65 11.61 32.74
C PRO A 96 9.64 10.15 33.20
N GLY A 97 10.71 9.70 33.86
CA GLY A 97 10.91 8.35 34.37
C GLY A 97 11.21 7.26 33.36
N ARG A 98 11.19 7.51 32.05
CA ARG A 98 11.35 6.48 31.04
C ARG A 98 12.09 6.97 29.80
N SER A 99 13.07 6.18 29.37
CA SER A 99 13.72 6.28 28.07
C SER A 99 13.27 5.15 27.14
N VAL A 100 13.00 5.45 25.88
CA VAL A 100 12.69 4.47 24.84
C VAL A 100 13.63 4.69 23.68
N VAL A 101 14.54 3.78 23.41
CA VAL A 101 15.48 3.82 22.29
C VAL A 101 15.09 2.73 21.29
N ARG A 102 14.76 3.12 20.07
CA ARG A 102 14.32 2.26 18.97
C ARG A 102 15.43 2.14 17.94
N LEU A 103 15.86 0.92 17.67
CA LEU A 103 16.82 0.59 16.63
C LEU A 103 16.09 -0.10 15.49
N GLU A 104 16.10 0.52 14.32
CA GLU A 104 15.52 -0.03 13.10
C GLU A 104 16.63 -0.61 12.22
N PHE A 105 16.68 -1.93 12.15
CA PHE A 105 17.66 -2.63 11.32
C PHE A 105 17.20 -2.73 9.87
N PRO A 106 18.12 -2.91 8.90
CA PRO A 106 17.76 -3.11 7.50
C PRO A 106 16.80 -4.28 7.33
N VAL A 107 15.87 -4.11 6.42
CA VAL A 107 14.86 -5.12 6.11
C VAL A 107 15.49 -6.43 5.68
N GLY A 108 15.06 -7.54 6.27
CA GLY A 108 15.60 -8.88 6.03
C GLY A 108 16.73 -9.29 6.97
N THR A 109 17.16 -8.42 7.91
CA THR A 109 18.08 -8.80 8.98
C THR A 109 17.36 -9.76 9.95
N ASN A 110 18.08 -10.71 10.50
CA ASN A 110 17.54 -11.63 11.49
C ASN A 110 17.28 -10.90 12.81
N LEU A 111 16.04 -10.92 13.28
CA LEU A 111 15.62 -10.21 14.50
C LEU A 111 16.34 -10.73 15.76
N ASP A 112 16.58 -12.04 15.85
CA ASP A 112 17.27 -12.64 16.99
C ASP A 112 18.75 -12.24 17.04
N GLU A 113 19.41 -12.19 15.88
CA GLU A 113 20.80 -11.69 15.77
C GLU A 113 20.87 -10.21 16.12
N SER A 114 19.92 -9.39 15.65
CA SER A 114 19.82 -7.97 15.98
C SER A 114 19.63 -7.77 17.49
N ARG A 115 18.74 -8.55 18.12
CA ARG A 115 18.52 -8.52 19.57
C ARG A 115 19.81 -8.86 20.33
N GLN A 116 20.47 -9.96 19.95
CA GLN A 116 21.71 -10.39 20.59
C GLN A 116 22.83 -9.35 20.45
N ALA A 117 22.94 -8.68 19.29
CA ALA A 117 23.89 -7.61 19.08
C ALA A 117 23.63 -6.40 20.01
N VAL A 118 22.36 -6.03 20.18
CA VAL A 118 21.96 -4.96 21.11
C VAL A 118 22.22 -5.37 22.56
N GLU A 119 21.86 -6.61 22.96
CA GLU A 119 22.09 -7.13 24.30
C GLU A 119 23.59 -7.13 24.64
N ALA A 120 24.44 -7.68 23.77
CA ALA A 120 25.87 -7.70 23.95
C ALA A 120 26.50 -6.30 24.05
N THR A 121 25.96 -5.35 23.24
CA THR A 121 26.45 -3.96 23.27
C THR A 121 26.08 -3.24 24.58
N LEU A 122 24.94 -3.57 25.16
CA LEU A 122 24.45 -2.95 26.40
C LEU A 122 24.84 -3.70 27.67
N GLU A 123 25.53 -4.86 27.58
CA GLU A 123 25.90 -5.68 28.74
C GLU A 123 26.77 -4.93 29.78
N ALA A 124 27.59 -4.00 29.29
CA ALA A 124 28.51 -3.21 30.11
C ALA A 124 28.02 -1.78 30.38
N ILE A 125 26.74 -1.48 30.14
CA ILE A 125 26.23 -0.12 30.35
C ILE A 125 26.14 0.24 31.83
N ALA A 126 26.67 1.38 32.20
CA ALA A 126 26.55 1.92 33.57
C ALA A 126 25.27 2.77 33.67
N LEU A 127 24.23 2.22 34.25
CA LEU A 127 22.97 2.92 34.56
C LEU A 127 22.83 3.10 36.08
N PRO A 128 21.98 4.01 36.58
CA PRO A 128 21.65 4.13 38.00
C PRO A 128 21.20 2.78 38.62
N GLU A 129 21.50 2.56 39.88
CA GLU A 129 21.18 1.30 40.59
C GLU A 129 19.69 0.94 40.57
N ASN A 130 18.80 1.93 40.45
CA ASN A 130 17.36 1.75 40.40
C ASN A 130 16.81 1.68 38.97
N ALA A 131 17.67 1.67 37.95
CA ALA A 131 17.23 1.63 36.56
C ALA A 131 16.87 0.19 36.15
N ASN A 132 15.71 0.03 35.52
CA ASN A 132 15.27 -1.22 34.92
C ASN A 132 15.40 -1.12 33.40
N LEU A 133 16.23 -1.97 32.81
CA LEU A 133 16.46 -2.06 31.37
C LEU A 133 15.74 -3.26 30.79
N LYS A 134 14.93 -3.04 29.74
CA LYS A 134 14.26 -4.12 28.99
C LYS A 134 14.57 -3.98 27.50
N ILE A 135 14.96 -5.08 26.87
CA ILE A 135 15.23 -5.15 25.43
C ILE A 135 14.12 -6.00 24.81
N ILE A 136 13.34 -5.39 23.94
CA ILE A 136 12.14 -5.99 23.36
C ILE A 136 12.33 -6.06 21.84
N PRO A 137 12.54 -7.25 21.28
CA PRO A 137 12.52 -7.44 19.85
C PRO A 137 11.09 -7.28 19.34
N PHE A 138 10.91 -6.57 18.25
CA PHE A 138 9.63 -6.30 17.66
C PHE A 138 9.70 -6.41 16.14
N ASN A 139 8.76 -7.14 15.57
CA ASN A 139 8.60 -7.19 14.13
C ASN A 139 7.30 -6.46 13.78
N LEU A 140 7.41 -5.37 13.05
CA LEU A 140 6.26 -4.55 12.63
C LEU A 140 5.20 -5.34 11.84
N ASN A 141 5.56 -6.48 11.27
CA ASN A 141 4.62 -7.37 10.57
C ASN A 141 3.80 -8.28 11.50
N GLU A 142 4.10 -8.30 12.81
CA GLU A 142 3.36 -9.05 13.83
C GLU A 142 2.19 -8.21 14.35
N SER A 143 1.19 -8.02 13.50
CA SER A 143 -0.04 -7.31 13.85
C SER A 143 -1.18 -8.27 14.18
N ALA A 144 -2.20 -7.76 14.88
CA ALA A 144 -3.42 -8.52 15.12
C ALA A 144 -4.12 -8.85 13.80
N ALA A 145 -4.27 -10.14 13.51
CA ALA A 145 -5.00 -10.62 12.34
C ALA A 145 -6.51 -10.43 12.51
N ILE A 146 -6.98 -10.65 13.75
CA ILE A 146 -8.36 -10.45 14.16
C ILE A 146 -8.41 -10.14 15.66
N SER A 147 -9.31 -9.24 16.04
CA SER A 147 -9.63 -8.93 17.42
C SER A 147 -11.10 -9.26 17.69
N TYR A 148 -11.38 -9.86 18.83
CA TYR A 148 -12.73 -10.14 19.31
C TYR A 148 -13.01 -9.34 20.56
N ALA A 149 -14.26 -8.87 20.68
CA ALA A 149 -14.80 -8.33 21.92
C ALA A 149 -15.66 -9.38 22.61
N LEU A 150 -15.40 -9.61 23.90
CA LEU A 150 -16.22 -10.45 24.79
C LEU A 150 -17.17 -9.52 25.54
N LEU A 151 -18.46 -9.71 25.29
CA LEU A 151 -19.51 -8.91 25.89
C LEU A 151 -20.27 -9.71 26.94
N SER A 152 -20.50 -9.09 28.11
CA SER A 152 -21.44 -9.58 29.11
C SER A 152 -22.89 -9.38 28.65
N GLN A 153 -23.83 -10.17 29.21
CA GLN A 153 -25.27 -9.91 29.04
C GLN A 153 -25.69 -8.59 29.68
N ALA A 154 -24.98 -8.14 30.71
CA ALA A 154 -25.24 -6.86 31.35
C ALA A 154 -24.86 -5.70 30.41
N GLU A 155 -25.76 -4.73 30.25
CA GLU A 155 -25.51 -3.52 29.47
C GLU A 155 -24.37 -2.67 30.06
N LYS A 156 -24.28 -2.62 31.38
CA LYS A 156 -23.19 -1.97 32.15
C LYS A 156 -22.52 -3.01 33.01
N PRO A 157 -21.48 -3.72 32.49
CA PRO A 157 -20.79 -4.74 33.29
C PRO A 157 -20.00 -4.09 34.45
N THR A 158 -20.06 -4.73 35.61
CA THR A 158 -19.26 -4.34 36.76
C THR A 158 -17.79 -4.78 36.58
N GLN A 159 -16.87 -4.27 37.40
CA GLN A 159 -15.49 -4.74 37.41
C GLN A 159 -15.38 -6.24 37.70
N THR A 160 -16.28 -6.77 38.57
CA THR A 160 -16.35 -8.21 38.84
C THR A 160 -16.76 -9.01 37.61
N ASP A 161 -17.72 -8.50 36.81
CA ASP A 161 -18.13 -9.14 35.56
C ASP A 161 -16.99 -9.15 34.53
N LEU A 162 -16.26 -8.05 34.41
CA LEU A 162 -15.10 -7.95 33.49
C LEU A 162 -13.96 -8.90 33.92
N LYS A 163 -13.72 -9.02 35.24
CA LYS A 163 -12.74 -9.98 35.75
C LYS A 163 -13.15 -11.42 35.46
N ALA A 164 -14.43 -11.75 35.66
CA ALA A 164 -14.96 -13.08 35.31
C ALA A 164 -14.84 -13.38 33.82
N LEU A 165 -15.08 -12.38 32.92
CA LEU A 165 -14.89 -12.49 31.49
C LEU A 165 -13.41 -12.73 31.12
N ALA A 166 -12.49 -12.00 31.74
CA ALA A 166 -11.05 -12.16 31.51
C ALA A 166 -10.56 -13.55 31.96
N ASP A 167 -11.03 -14.03 33.12
CA ASP A 167 -10.73 -15.37 33.63
C ASP A 167 -11.25 -16.47 32.71
N LEU A 168 -12.48 -16.31 32.19
CA LEU A 168 -13.05 -17.21 31.18
C LEU A 168 -12.21 -17.21 29.91
N ALA A 169 -11.84 -16.03 29.43
CA ALA A 169 -11.00 -15.86 28.25
C ALA A 169 -9.65 -16.58 28.41
N ARG A 170 -8.99 -16.40 29.54
CA ARG A 170 -7.70 -17.03 29.85
C ARG A 170 -7.78 -18.53 30.00
N LYS A 171 -8.82 -19.05 30.67
CA LYS A 171 -8.92 -20.48 30.98
C LYS A 171 -9.42 -21.30 29.80
N GLN A 172 -10.32 -20.77 28.98
CA GLN A 172 -11.01 -21.56 27.95
C GLN A 172 -10.67 -21.12 26.52
N ILE A 173 -10.63 -19.82 26.25
CA ILE A 173 -10.51 -19.33 24.88
C ILE A 173 -9.03 -19.22 24.45
N LEU A 174 -8.20 -18.61 25.29
CA LEU A 174 -6.79 -18.37 25.01
C LEU A 174 -6.02 -19.66 24.67
N PRO A 175 -6.14 -20.79 25.45
CA PRO A 175 -5.42 -22.01 25.12
C PRO A 175 -5.85 -22.60 23.76
N ALA A 176 -7.14 -22.55 23.45
CA ALA A 176 -7.67 -23.08 22.18
C ALA A 176 -7.18 -22.28 20.97
N LEU A 177 -7.07 -20.95 21.08
CA LEU A 177 -6.61 -20.09 19.99
C LEU A 177 -5.10 -20.09 19.82
N THR A 178 -4.35 -20.16 20.93
CA THR A 178 -2.87 -20.17 20.88
C THR A 178 -2.30 -21.42 20.20
N GLN A 179 -3.03 -22.54 20.26
CA GLN A 179 -2.59 -23.81 19.66
C GLN A 179 -2.83 -23.84 18.13
N LEU A 180 -3.54 -22.86 17.57
CA LEU A 180 -3.84 -22.85 16.15
C LEU A 180 -2.57 -22.61 15.29
N PRO A 181 -2.42 -23.30 14.16
CA PRO A 181 -1.31 -23.09 13.26
C PRO A 181 -1.23 -21.65 12.76
N GLY A 182 -0.07 -21.03 12.85
CA GLY A 182 0.13 -19.66 12.38
C GLY A 182 -0.20 -18.57 13.40
N VAL A 183 -0.78 -18.90 14.54
CA VAL A 183 -0.93 -17.97 15.66
C VAL A 183 0.42 -17.87 16.38
N LEU A 184 0.89 -16.64 16.63
CA LEU A 184 2.09 -16.36 17.42
C LEU A 184 1.74 -16.31 18.90
N ARG A 185 0.76 -15.47 19.24
CA ARG A 185 0.22 -15.31 20.60
C ARG A 185 -1.18 -14.72 20.55
N VAL A 186 -1.89 -14.85 21.65
CA VAL A 186 -3.19 -14.20 21.87
C VAL A 186 -3.06 -13.28 23.08
N GLU A 187 -3.42 -12.01 22.91
CA GLU A 187 -3.38 -11.01 23.97
C GLU A 187 -4.79 -10.77 24.49
N VAL A 188 -4.92 -10.72 25.81
CA VAL A 188 -6.17 -10.37 26.51
C VAL A 188 -6.03 -8.93 27.00
N LEU A 189 -6.91 -8.05 26.54
CA LEU A 189 -6.94 -6.63 26.91
C LEU A 189 -8.24 -6.29 27.63
N GLY A 190 -8.20 -5.26 28.46
CA GLY A 190 -9.37 -4.76 29.17
C GLY A 190 -9.58 -5.38 30.54
N GLU A 191 -8.56 -6.07 31.07
CA GLU A 191 -8.67 -6.64 32.42
C GLU A 191 -8.66 -5.56 33.49
N PRO A 192 -9.63 -5.58 34.46
CA PRO A 192 -9.55 -4.70 35.61
C PRO A 192 -8.38 -5.12 36.50
N VAL A 193 -7.44 -4.24 36.77
CA VAL A 193 -6.37 -4.47 37.74
C VAL A 193 -6.94 -4.11 39.12
N SER A 194 -7.00 -5.09 40.02
CA SER A 194 -7.11 -4.81 41.44
C SER A 194 -5.71 -4.43 41.93
N VAL A 195 -5.40 -3.15 42.00
CA VAL A 195 -4.25 -2.69 42.74
C VAL A 195 -4.63 -2.85 44.22
N ASP A 196 -4.04 -3.79 44.93
CA ASP A 196 -4.18 -3.88 46.40
C ASP A 196 -3.41 -2.68 47.00
N LEU A 197 -4.14 -1.59 47.17
CA LEU A 197 -3.63 -0.32 47.71
C LEU A 197 -3.31 -0.42 49.23
N ASP A 198 -3.71 -1.51 49.88
CA ASP A 198 -3.46 -1.70 51.31
C ASP A 198 -2.00 -2.08 51.67
N ALA A 199 -1.14 -2.32 50.66
CA ALA A 199 0.21 -2.82 50.88
C ALA A 199 1.35 -1.80 50.66
N ALA A 200 1.07 -0.58 50.28
CA ALA A 200 2.14 0.41 50.04
C ALA A 200 1.70 1.81 50.48
N GLU A 201 2.38 2.39 51.41
CA GLU A 201 2.54 3.83 51.49
C GLU A 201 3.19 4.26 50.18
N ILE A 202 2.34 4.64 49.18
CA ILE A 202 2.82 5.03 47.86
C ILE A 202 3.50 6.37 48.02
N GLY A 203 4.84 6.35 48.03
CA GLY A 203 5.66 7.54 47.84
C GLY A 203 5.46 8.06 46.43
N THR A 204 5.71 9.33 46.20
CA THR A 204 5.67 9.97 44.87
C THR A 204 6.52 9.22 43.82
N ASP A 205 7.51 8.44 44.25
CA ASP A 205 8.42 7.64 43.41
C ASP A 205 7.75 6.37 42.83
N ASP A 206 6.66 5.88 43.46
CA ASP A 206 5.94 4.68 43.01
C ASP A 206 4.87 4.94 41.95
N LEU A 207 4.49 6.21 41.73
CA LEU A 207 3.41 6.58 40.80
C LEU A 207 3.75 6.16 39.36
N GLN A 208 5.01 6.19 38.95
CA GLN A 208 5.43 5.80 37.63
C GLN A 208 5.49 4.29 37.41
N THR A 209 5.83 3.53 38.42
CA THR A 209 5.78 2.07 38.40
C THR A 209 4.34 1.58 38.26
N VAL A 210 3.42 2.28 38.92
CA VAL A 210 1.98 2.04 38.84
C VAL A 210 1.40 2.50 37.51
N LEU A 211 1.85 3.63 36.94
CA LEU A 211 1.46 4.08 35.60
C LEU A 211 1.87 3.09 34.49
N GLN A 212 2.97 2.37 34.67
CA GLN A 212 3.40 1.32 33.74
C GLN A 212 2.58 0.02 33.85
N SER A 213 1.91 -0.19 34.97
CA SER A 213 1.06 -1.34 35.25
C SER A 213 -0.44 -1.06 35.01
N LEU A 214 -0.78 0.15 34.51
CA LEU A 214 -2.16 0.50 34.25
C LEU A 214 -2.82 -0.42 33.23
N PRO A 215 -4.04 -0.89 33.51
CA PRO A 215 -4.74 -1.76 32.61
C PRO A 215 -5.14 -1.02 31.34
N THR A 216 -5.06 -1.70 30.24
CA THR A 216 -5.71 -1.28 29.01
C THR A 216 -7.22 -1.45 29.18
N LEU A 217 -8.01 -0.38 28.99
CA LEU A 217 -9.46 -0.50 28.97
C LEU A 217 -9.94 -0.73 27.55
N VAL A 218 -10.95 -1.57 27.43
CA VAL A 218 -11.54 -1.91 26.14
C VAL A 218 -13.03 -1.64 26.14
N ARG A 219 -13.52 -1.09 25.04
CA ARG A 219 -14.95 -0.85 24.82
C ARG A 219 -15.34 -1.29 23.40
N PHE A 220 -16.53 -1.81 23.27
CA PHE A 220 -17.11 -2.18 21.98
C PHE A 220 -18.56 -1.68 21.91
N ASP A 221 -18.88 -0.90 20.91
CA ASP A 221 -20.20 -0.29 20.69
C ASP A 221 -20.76 0.36 21.97
N ARG A 222 -19.96 1.23 22.59
CA ARG A 222 -20.26 1.97 23.83
C ARG A 222 -20.36 1.13 25.12
N ARG A 223 -20.07 -0.18 25.07
CA ARG A 223 -20.05 -1.08 26.24
C ARG A 223 -18.63 -1.44 26.62
N ASP A 224 -18.36 -1.56 27.90
CA ASP A 224 -17.07 -2.07 28.37
C ASP A 224 -16.98 -3.57 28.04
N ALA A 225 -15.81 -4.00 27.59
CA ALA A 225 -15.58 -5.35 27.10
C ALA A 225 -14.17 -5.85 27.43
N ILE A 226 -13.96 -7.14 27.32
CA ILE A 226 -12.62 -7.76 27.25
C ILE A 226 -12.31 -8.00 25.77
N ALA A 227 -11.10 -7.66 25.32
CA ALA A 227 -10.67 -7.98 23.97
C ALA A 227 -9.70 -9.16 23.94
N LEU A 228 -9.82 -9.96 22.89
CA LEU A 228 -8.86 -10.97 22.49
C LEU A 228 -8.24 -10.56 21.17
N GLN A 229 -6.95 -10.23 21.19
CA GLN A 229 -6.20 -9.93 19.96
C GLN A 229 -5.38 -11.14 19.55
N VAL A 230 -5.68 -11.71 18.39
CA VAL A 230 -4.96 -12.85 17.84
C VAL A 230 -3.85 -12.32 16.92
N ILE A 231 -2.61 -12.43 17.39
CA ILE A 231 -1.43 -11.99 16.67
C ILE A 231 -0.87 -13.18 15.87
N LYS A 232 -0.74 -13.00 14.57
CA LYS A 232 -0.21 -14.03 13.68
C LYS A 232 1.32 -14.05 13.68
N LYS A 233 1.91 -15.19 13.32
CA LYS A 233 3.33 -15.26 12.96
C LYS A 233 3.57 -14.48 11.66
N GLY A 234 4.71 -13.83 11.54
CA GLY A 234 5.05 -13.01 10.38
C GLY A 234 4.84 -13.72 9.05
N ASN A 235 5.21 -15.00 8.96
CA ASN A 235 5.11 -15.84 7.76
C ASN A 235 3.77 -16.61 7.61
N ALA A 236 2.78 -16.36 8.47
CA ALA A 236 1.50 -17.06 8.42
C ALA A 236 0.51 -16.38 7.46
N ASN A 237 -0.29 -17.20 6.75
CA ASN A 237 -1.37 -16.72 5.89
C ASN A 237 -2.50 -16.13 6.74
N THR A 238 -2.71 -14.81 6.62
CA THR A 238 -3.73 -14.09 7.41
C THR A 238 -5.14 -14.66 7.22
N LEU A 239 -5.55 -14.95 5.99
CA LEU A 239 -6.90 -15.48 5.71
C LEU A 239 -7.10 -16.86 6.30
N GLU A 240 -6.08 -17.72 6.26
CA GLU A 240 -6.16 -19.08 6.82
C GLU A 240 -6.19 -19.04 8.34
N VAL A 241 -5.33 -18.21 8.97
CA VAL A 241 -5.33 -18.01 10.43
C VAL A 241 -6.70 -17.51 10.88
N VAL A 242 -7.22 -16.45 10.25
CA VAL A 242 -8.53 -15.88 10.62
C VAL A 242 -9.64 -16.91 10.43
N LYS A 243 -9.66 -17.66 9.33
CA LYS A 243 -10.65 -18.71 9.10
C LYS A 243 -10.62 -19.80 10.20
N GLN A 244 -9.44 -20.24 10.60
CA GLN A 244 -9.31 -21.23 11.68
C GLN A 244 -9.75 -20.65 13.03
N VAL A 245 -9.39 -19.39 13.30
CA VAL A 245 -9.82 -18.68 14.51
C VAL A 245 -11.35 -18.52 14.52
N GLU A 246 -11.96 -18.06 13.42
CA GLU A 246 -13.43 -17.94 13.29
C GLU A 246 -14.16 -19.27 13.56
N GLN A 247 -13.64 -20.36 12.98
CA GLN A 247 -14.20 -21.69 13.20
C GLN A 247 -14.08 -22.15 14.67
N THR A 248 -12.92 -21.91 15.29
CA THR A 248 -12.70 -22.27 16.70
C THR A 248 -13.56 -21.41 17.63
N VAL A 249 -13.66 -20.10 17.36
CA VAL A 249 -14.55 -19.20 18.13
C VAL A 249 -16.01 -19.60 17.99
N ALA A 250 -16.46 -19.99 16.81
CA ALA A 250 -17.84 -20.46 16.61
C ALA A 250 -18.13 -21.76 17.42
N GLN A 251 -17.16 -22.67 17.50
CA GLN A 251 -17.25 -23.88 18.33
C GLN A 251 -17.27 -23.53 19.83
N LEU A 252 -16.41 -22.60 20.24
CA LEU A 252 -16.35 -22.15 21.63
C LEU A 252 -17.64 -21.42 22.02
N GLN A 253 -18.20 -20.56 21.15
CA GLN A 253 -19.47 -19.87 21.39
C GLN A 253 -20.63 -20.85 21.62
N ALA A 254 -20.64 -22.00 20.95
CA ALA A 254 -21.62 -23.07 21.12
C ALA A 254 -21.32 -23.99 22.32
N SER A 255 -20.23 -23.78 23.06
CA SER A 255 -19.87 -24.62 24.21
C SER A 255 -20.76 -24.32 25.43
N PRO A 256 -21.17 -25.34 26.21
CA PRO A 256 -22.03 -25.15 27.38
C PRO A 256 -21.45 -24.15 28.41
N ALA A 257 -20.14 -24.05 28.48
CA ALA A 257 -19.47 -23.18 29.44
C ALA A 257 -19.62 -21.69 29.06
N ILE A 258 -19.51 -21.34 27.78
CA ILE A 258 -19.70 -19.96 27.31
C ILE A 258 -21.18 -19.62 27.25
N GLU A 259 -22.04 -20.54 26.82
CA GLU A 259 -23.48 -20.36 26.80
C GLU A 259 -24.06 -20.14 28.22
N THR A 260 -23.60 -20.93 29.21
CA THR A 260 -24.04 -20.78 30.63
C THR A 260 -23.52 -19.48 31.24
N ALA A 261 -22.32 -19.03 30.86
CA ALA A 261 -21.75 -17.75 31.28
C ALA A 261 -22.45 -16.55 30.62
N GLY A 262 -23.29 -16.77 29.60
CA GLY A 262 -23.97 -15.72 28.89
C GLY A 262 -23.05 -14.73 28.14
N VAL A 263 -21.89 -15.20 27.70
CA VAL A 263 -20.89 -14.37 27.05
C VAL A 263 -21.10 -14.39 25.54
N LYS A 264 -21.08 -13.21 24.92
CA LYS A 264 -21.13 -13.08 23.46
C LYS A 264 -19.74 -12.70 22.95
N ILE A 265 -19.19 -13.50 22.04
CA ILE A 265 -17.90 -13.25 21.37
C ILE A 265 -18.23 -12.61 20.01
N VAL A 266 -17.81 -11.35 19.80
CA VAL A 266 -18.11 -10.59 18.58
C VAL A 266 -16.79 -10.20 17.89
N PRO A 267 -16.65 -10.36 16.56
CA PRO A 267 -15.49 -9.83 15.85
C PRO A 267 -15.50 -8.31 15.91
N ALA A 268 -14.43 -7.72 16.44
CA ALA A 268 -14.31 -6.29 16.66
C ALA A 268 -13.49 -5.57 15.59
N ALA A 269 -12.37 -6.17 15.17
CA ALA A 269 -11.52 -5.65 14.11
C ALA A 269 -10.83 -6.79 13.37
N THR A 270 -10.76 -6.73 12.04
CA THR A 270 -10.05 -7.73 11.25
C THR A 270 -9.55 -7.15 9.93
N GLN A 271 -8.33 -7.52 9.56
CA GLN A 271 -7.78 -7.19 8.25
C GLN A 271 -8.27 -8.16 7.16
N ALA A 272 -8.82 -9.31 7.54
CA ALA A 272 -9.14 -10.40 6.62
C ALA A 272 -10.26 -10.05 5.64
N THR A 273 -11.23 -9.22 6.03
CA THR A 273 -12.33 -8.80 5.17
C THR A 273 -11.80 -8.07 3.93
N TYR A 274 -11.02 -7.02 4.15
CA TYR A 274 -10.44 -6.25 3.05
C TYR A 274 -9.47 -7.09 2.18
N ILE A 275 -8.63 -7.94 2.82
CA ILE A 275 -7.73 -8.83 2.08
C ILE A 275 -8.52 -9.77 1.17
N ARG A 276 -9.60 -10.37 1.66
CA ARG A 276 -10.47 -11.28 0.91
C ARG A 276 -11.11 -10.55 -0.27
N GLU A 277 -11.69 -9.39 -0.05
CA GLU A 277 -12.34 -8.58 -1.09
C GLU A 277 -11.36 -8.10 -2.16
N ALA A 278 -10.20 -7.56 -1.75
CA ALA A 278 -9.17 -7.10 -2.67
C ALA A 278 -8.58 -8.24 -3.51
N THR A 279 -8.39 -9.41 -2.90
CA THR A 279 -7.92 -10.62 -3.60
C THR A 279 -8.97 -11.11 -4.61
N GLN A 280 -10.23 -11.21 -4.20
CA GLN A 280 -11.33 -11.65 -5.07
C GLN A 280 -11.49 -10.68 -6.25
N SER A 281 -11.54 -9.38 -5.99
CA SER A 281 -11.62 -8.35 -7.04
C SER A 281 -10.46 -8.43 -8.03
N THR A 282 -9.26 -8.78 -7.54
CA THR A 282 -8.09 -8.94 -8.42
C THR A 282 -8.22 -10.19 -9.29
N ILE A 283 -8.70 -11.31 -8.74
CA ILE A 283 -8.94 -12.54 -9.49
C ILE A 283 -10.03 -12.33 -10.55
N ASP A 284 -11.11 -11.61 -10.22
CA ASP A 284 -12.17 -11.26 -11.15
C ASP A 284 -11.66 -10.37 -12.30
N ALA A 285 -10.86 -9.34 -11.96
CA ALA A 285 -10.22 -8.49 -12.96
C ALA A 285 -9.27 -9.28 -13.88
N LEU A 286 -8.53 -10.25 -13.33
CA LEU A 286 -7.66 -11.15 -14.09
C LEU A 286 -8.48 -12.01 -15.05
N GLY A 287 -9.61 -12.56 -14.62
CA GLY A 287 -10.54 -13.32 -15.47
C GLY A 287 -11.09 -12.47 -16.61
N LEU A 288 -11.52 -11.23 -16.32
CA LEU A 288 -11.99 -10.28 -17.34
C LEU A 288 -10.88 -9.88 -18.32
N ALA A 289 -9.65 -9.68 -17.84
CA ALA A 289 -8.50 -9.37 -18.69
C ALA A 289 -8.22 -10.48 -19.70
N VAL A 290 -8.29 -11.73 -19.28
CA VAL A 290 -8.18 -12.89 -20.19
C VAL A 290 -9.30 -12.91 -21.23
N LEU A 291 -10.54 -12.70 -20.78
CA LEU A 291 -11.71 -12.69 -21.66
C LEU A 291 -11.61 -11.58 -22.71
N PHE A 292 -11.28 -10.34 -22.31
CA PHE A 292 -11.15 -9.22 -23.25
C PHE A 292 -9.98 -9.41 -24.21
N SER A 293 -8.85 -9.94 -23.75
CA SER A 293 -7.73 -10.26 -24.63
C SER A 293 -8.15 -11.25 -25.73
N ILE A 294 -8.89 -12.33 -25.39
CA ILE A 294 -9.39 -13.31 -26.36
C ILE A 294 -10.39 -12.68 -27.35
N LEU A 295 -11.31 -11.83 -26.83
CA LEU A 295 -12.34 -11.18 -27.63
C LEU A 295 -11.71 -10.24 -28.69
N VAL A 296 -10.63 -9.56 -28.35
CA VAL A 296 -9.92 -8.65 -29.28
C VAL A 296 -9.14 -9.40 -30.34
N ILE A 297 -8.51 -10.52 -29.97
CA ILE A 297 -7.68 -11.29 -30.91
C ILE A 297 -8.51 -11.88 -32.04
N PHE A 298 -9.76 -12.30 -31.78
CA PHE A 298 -10.61 -12.98 -32.75
C PHE A 298 -10.87 -12.17 -34.04
N PRO A 299 -11.30 -10.87 -34.01
CA PRO A 299 -11.47 -10.06 -35.21
C PRO A 299 -10.19 -9.87 -36.04
N PHE A 300 -9.04 -9.77 -35.38
CA PHE A 300 -7.77 -9.60 -36.08
C PHE A 300 -7.30 -10.89 -36.78
N LEU A 301 -7.41 -12.05 -36.13
CA LEU A 301 -6.97 -13.32 -36.69
C LEU A 301 -7.99 -13.88 -37.70
N GLY A 302 -9.28 -13.57 -37.56
CA GLY A 302 -10.35 -14.03 -38.41
C GLY A 302 -10.50 -15.57 -38.47
N ASN A 303 -9.89 -16.28 -37.52
CA ASN A 303 -9.87 -17.75 -37.49
C ASN A 303 -9.95 -18.27 -36.04
N LEU A 304 -11.08 -18.91 -35.71
CA LEU A 304 -11.33 -19.41 -34.37
C LEU A 304 -10.24 -20.38 -33.86
N ARG A 305 -9.65 -21.20 -34.74
CA ARG A 305 -8.60 -22.13 -34.35
C ARG A 305 -7.30 -21.39 -33.99
N ALA A 306 -6.95 -20.36 -34.74
CA ALA A 306 -5.81 -19.51 -34.45
C ALA A 306 -6.03 -18.77 -33.11
N THR A 307 -7.23 -18.24 -32.89
CA THR A 307 -7.60 -17.59 -31.62
C THR A 307 -7.53 -18.57 -30.43
N LEU A 308 -8.04 -19.80 -30.58
CA LEU A 308 -7.97 -20.82 -29.53
C LEU A 308 -6.53 -21.22 -29.18
N ILE A 309 -5.63 -21.33 -30.16
CA ILE A 309 -4.22 -21.63 -29.92
C ILE A 309 -3.58 -20.51 -29.09
N THR A 310 -3.84 -19.26 -29.45
CA THR A 310 -3.31 -18.09 -28.73
C THR A 310 -3.93 -17.98 -27.35
N ALA A 311 -5.25 -18.19 -27.22
CA ALA A 311 -5.96 -18.16 -25.95
C ALA A 311 -5.45 -19.24 -24.96
N LEU A 312 -5.12 -20.43 -25.46
CA LEU A 312 -4.61 -21.53 -24.63
C LEU A 312 -3.21 -21.24 -24.06
N ALA A 313 -2.43 -20.41 -24.74
CA ALA A 313 -1.11 -20.00 -24.25
C ALA A 313 -1.19 -19.21 -22.92
N ILE A 314 -2.26 -18.45 -22.67
CA ILE A 314 -2.42 -17.64 -21.47
C ILE A 314 -2.43 -18.50 -20.19
N PRO A 315 -3.42 -19.41 -19.99
CA PRO A 315 -3.49 -20.21 -18.76
C PRO A 315 -2.28 -21.12 -18.59
N ILE A 316 -1.71 -21.65 -19.68
CA ILE A 316 -0.53 -22.52 -19.58
C ILE A 316 0.70 -21.73 -19.12
N SER A 317 0.87 -20.50 -19.59
CA SER A 317 1.96 -19.63 -19.15
C SER A 317 1.81 -19.22 -17.69
N LEU A 318 0.59 -18.90 -17.25
CA LEU A 318 0.31 -18.58 -15.84
C LEU A 318 0.58 -19.80 -14.93
N LEU A 319 0.15 -20.99 -15.32
CA LEU A 319 0.41 -22.22 -14.56
C LEU A 319 1.92 -22.52 -14.45
N GLY A 320 2.67 -22.30 -15.52
CA GLY A 320 4.13 -22.39 -15.46
C GLY A 320 4.77 -21.32 -14.54
N THR A 321 4.17 -20.13 -14.48
CA THR A 321 4.61 -19.07 -13.57
C THR A 321 4.39 -19.45 -12.11
N PHE A 322 3.26 -20.09 -11.77
CA PHE A 322 2.99 -20.55 -10.40
C PHE A 322 4.02 -21.59 -9.91
N ILE A 323 4.54 -22.43 -10.81
CA ILE A 323 5.63 -23.36 -10.46
C ILE A 323 6.89 -22.58 -10.03
N VAL A 324 7.24 -21.52 -10.77
CA VAL A 324 8.39 -20.70 -10.47
C VAL A 324 8.17 -19.89 -9.19
N MET A 325 6.98 -19.32 -9.00
CA MET A 325 6.61 -18.61 -7.77
C MET A 325 6.74 -19.52 -6.54
N ALA A 326 6.20 -20.73 -6.60
CA ALA A 326 6.31 -21.71 -5.52
C ALA A 326 7.78 -22.09 -5.24
N GLY A 327 8.61 -22.23 -6.29
CA GLY A 327 10.04 -22.50 -6.15
C GLY A 327 10.83 -21.38 -5.48
N PHE A 328 10.42 -20.12 -5.64
CA PHE A 328 11.00 -18.97 -4.97
C PHE A 328 10.36 -18.65 -3.60
N GLY A 329 9.32 -19.38 -3.20
CA GLY A 329 8.59 -19.13 -1.96
C GLY A 329 7.71 -17.89 -2.01
N PHE A 330 7.32 -17.41 -3.20
CA PHE A 330 6.40 -16.27 -3.34
C PHE A 330 4.95 -16.71 -3.13
N ASN A 331 4.16 -15.80 -2.56
CA ASN A 331 2.75 -15.99 -2.30
C ASN A 331 1.87 -15.26 -3.32
N LEU A 332 0.56 -15.51 -3.30
CA LEU A 332 -0.42 -14.73 -4.03
C LEU A 332 -0.80 -13.49 -3.20
N GLU A 333 -0.03 -12.44 -3.38
CA GLU A 333 -0.17 -11.16 -2.71
C GLU A 333 -0.72 -10.12 -3.69
N THR A 334 -1.22 -9.01 -3.17
CA THR A 334 -1.72 -7.93 -4.03
C THR A 334 -0.71 -7.54 -5.11
N ILE A 335 0.57 -7.47 -4.76
CA ILE A 335 1.66 -7.09 -5.68
C ILE A 335 1.94 -8.18 -6.73
N THR A 336 1.98 -9.45 -6.33
CA THR A 336 2.18 -10.58 -7.28
C THR A 336 0.94 -10.82 -8.14
N LEU A 337 -0.26 -10.70 -7.59
CA LEU A 337 -1.52 -10.75 -8.34
C LEU A 337 -1.59 -9.62 -9.37
N LEU A 338 -1.11 -8.43 -8.99
CA LEU A 338 -0.99 -7.30 -9.90
C LEU A 338 0.00 -7.60 -11.04
N ALA A 339 1.16 -8.19 -10.74
CA ALA A 339 2.13 -8.64 -11.73
C ALA A 339 1.50 -9.64 -12.71
N LEU A 340 0.75 -10.62 -12.19
CA LEU A 340 0.05 -11.62 -13.00
C LEU A 340 -1.02 -10.99 -13.90
N ALA A 341 -1.80 -10.03 -13.38
CA ALA A 341 -2.82 -9.34 -14.16
C ALA A 341 -2.24 -8.51 -15.30
N LEU A 342 -1.12 -7.83 -15.04
CA LEU A 342 -0.42 -7.07 -16.07
C LEU A 342 0.22 -7.95 -17.14
N VAL A 343 0.82 -9.04 -16.71
CA VAL A 343 1.60 -9.88 -17.61
C VAL A 343 0.71 -10.63 -18.61
N ILE A 344 -0.60 -10.77 -18.36
CA ILE A 344 -1.56 -11.36 -19.32
C ILE A 344 -1.48 -10.65 -20.67
N GLY A 345 -1.45 -9.32 -20.68
CA GLY A 345 -1.30 -8.55 -21.91
C GLY A 345 -0.02 -8.86 -22.68
N ILE A 346 1.07 -9.19 -21.99
CA ILE A 346 2.36 -9.53 -22.60
C ILE A 346 2.42 -10.99 -23.05
N ILE A 347 1.92 -11.90 -22.23
CA ILE A 347 1.91 -13.35 -22.49
C ILE A 347 1.24 -13.66 -23.84
N VAL A 348 0.12 -12.98 -24.09
CA VAL A 348 -0.65 -13.16 -25.32
C VAL A 348 0.13 -12.75 -26.56
N ASP A 349 0.93 -11.69 -26.46
CA ASP A 349 1.64 -11.08 -27.56
C ASP A 349 2.60 -12.03 -28.30
N ASP A 350 3.36 -12.85 -27.55
CA ASP A 350 4.31 -13.79 -28.15
C ASP A 350 3.59 -14.85 -28.99
N ALA A 351 2.49 -15.40 -28.47
CA ALA A 351 1.66 -16.36 -29.15
C ALA A 351 0.92 -15.73 -30.36
N ILE A 352 0.48 -14.48 -30.24
CA ILE A 352 -0.18 -13.73 -31.34
C ILE A 352 0.76 -13.60 -32.53
N VAL A 353 1.98 -13.10 -32.31
CA VAL A 353 2.94 -12.82 -33.38
C VAL A 353 3.36 -14.11 -34.08
N ASP A 354 3.56 -15.21 -33.33
CA ASP A 354 3.90 -16.51 -33.91
C ASP A 354 2.73 -17.07 -34.75
N VAL A 355 1.52 -17.10 -34.22
CA VAL A 355 0.33 -17.65 -34.90
C VAL A 355 -0.07 -16.79 -36.11
N GLU A 356 0.00 -15.47 -36.01
CA GLU A 356 -0.25 -14.56 -37.12
C GLU A 356 0.76 -14.83 -38.27
N ASN A 357 2.04 -14.91 -37.97
CA ASN A 357 3.08 -15.16 -38.97
C ASN A 357 2.93 -16.55 -39.62
N ILE A 358 2.53 -17.58 -38.84
CA ILE A 358 2.20 -18.92 -39.36
C ILE A 358 0.99 -18.84 -40.30
N THR A 359 -0.08 -18.13 -39.93
CA THR A 359 -1.27 -17.99 -40.80
C THR A 359 -0.95 -17.21 -42.06
N ARG A 360 -0.07 -16.23 -42.01
CA ARG A 360 0.46 -15.52 -43.18
C ARG A 360 1.18 -16.46 -44.15
N HIS A 361 2.03 -17.36 -43.66
CA HIS A 361 2.69 -18.36 -44.48
C HIS A 361 1.71 -19.40 -45.09
N ILE A 362 0.65 -19.74 -44.34
CA ILE A 362 -0.43 -20.63 -44.86
C ILE A 362 -1.19 -19.91 -45.96
N SER A 363 -1.50 -18.63 -45.85
CA SER A 363 -2.16 -17.86 -46.93
C SER A 363 -1.28 -17.69 -48.17
N GLN A 364 0.04 -17.82 -48.06
CA GLN A 364 1.01 -17.86 -49.14
C GLN A 364 1.08 -19.27 -49.83
N GLY A 365 0.27 -20.24 -49.36
CA GLY A 365 0.18 -21.56 -49.97
C GLY A 365 1.06 -22.66 -49.35
N LYS A 366 1.78 -22.36 -48.23
CA LYS A 366 2.53 -23.40 -47.51
C LYS A 366 1.60 -24.26 -46.68
N ASN A 367 1.89 -25.55 -46.56
CA ASN A 367 1.14 -26.41 -45.63
C ASN A 367 1.44 -26.01 -44.16
N PRO A 368 0.54 -26.28 -43.20
CA PRO A 368 0.66 -25.79 -41.83
C PRO A 368 1.97 -26.15 -41.13
N ARG A 369 2.51 -27.35 -41.36
CA ARG A 369 3.78 -27.78 -40.78
C ARG A 369 4.99 -27.01 -41.38
N GLN A 370 4.98 -26.81 -42.69
CA GLN A 370 6.02 -25.99 -43.36
C GLN A 370 5.90 -24.53 -43.00
N ALA A 371 4.68 -24.03 -42.89
CA ALA A 371 4.40 -22.66 -42.44
C ALA A 371 4.90 -22.40 -41.03
N ALA A 372 4.67 -23.33 -40.08
CA ALA A 372 5.17 -23.24 -38.73
C ALA A 372 6.72 -23.21 -38.66
N ILE A 373 7.39 -24.08 -39.46
CA ILE A 373 8.85 -24.11 -39.49
C ILE A 373 9.41 -22.84 -40.13
N ALA A 374 8.80 -22.35 -41.23
CA ALA A 374 9.23 -21.12 -41.89
C ALA A 374 9.06 -19.88 -40.99
N SER A 375 7.88 -19.75 -40.35
CA SER A 375 7.57 -18.68 -39.41
C SER A 375 8.59 -18.62 -38.26
N THR A 376 8.83 -19.76 -37.62
CA THR A 376 9.73 -19.83 -36.47
C THR A 376 11.20 -19.53 -36.84
N ARG A 377 11.62 -19.76 -38.08
CA ARG A 377 12.93 -19.33 -38.59
C ARG A 377 12.98 -17.82 -38.84
N GLU A 378 11.90 -17.22 -39.35
CA GLU A 378 11.83 -15.80 -39.68
C GLU A 378 11.86 -14.92 -38.42
N ILE A 379 10.99 -15.18 -37.44
CA ILE A 379 10.79 -14.29 -36.29
C ILE A 379 11.35 -14.81 -34.97
N GLY A 380 11.87 -16.02 -34.95
CA GLY A 380 12.20 -16.72 -33.71
C GLY A 380 13.21 -16.02 -32.82
N LEU A 381 14.30 -15.52 -33.38
CA LEU A 381 15.32 -14.80 -32.62
C LEU A 381 14.81 -13.42 -32.19
N THR A 382 14.04 -12.76 -33.02
CA THR A 382 13.48 -11.43 -32.76
C THR A 382 12.47 -11.45 -31.59
N VAL A 383 11.59 -12.47 -31.55
CA VAL A 383 10.64 -12.69 -30.45
C VAL A 383 11.40 -12.99 -29.16
N ALA A 384 12.39 -13.91 -29.20
CA ALA A 384 13.21 -14.21 -28.03
C ALA A 384 13.93 -12.98 -27.49
N ALA A 385 14.45 -12.14 -28.36
CA ALA A 385 15.12 -10.90 -27.98
C ALA A 385 14.18 -9.88 -27.35
N ALA A 386 13.00 -9.69 -27.97
CA ALA A 386 11.99 -8.81 -27.43
C ALA A 386 11.54 -9.26 -26.03
N THR A 387 11.40 -10.57 -25.81
CA THR A 387 11.10 -11.14 -24.52
C THR A 387 12.23 -10.96 -23.51
N LEU A 388 13.50 -11.17 -23.93
CA LEU A 388 14.66 -10.95 -23.06
C LEU A 388 14.86 -9.47 -22.70
N THR A 389 14.46 -8.52 -23.55
CA THR A 389 14.48 -7.11 -23.16
C THR A 389 13.49 -6.79 -22.06
N ILE A 390 12.31 -7.47 -22.03
CA ILE A 390 11.36 -7.34 -20.92
C ILE A 390 11.98 -7.90 -19.63
N VAL A 391 12.58 -9.07 -19.68
CA VAL A 391 13.30 -9.65 -18.52
C VAL A 391 14.42 -8.70 -18.05
N ALA A 392 15.17 -8.09 -18.98
CA ALA A 392 16.23 -7.13 -18.67
C ALA A 392 15.71 -5.86 -17.96
N VAL A 393 14.43 -5.51 -18.12
CA VAL A 393 13.78 -4.43 -17.37
C VAL A 393 13.41 -4.87 -15.96
N PHE A 394 12.80 -6.06 -15.82
CA PHE A 394 12.23 -6.49 -14.55
C PHE A 394 13.23 -7.18 -13.61
N LEU A 395 14.34 -7.70 -14.12
CA LEU A 395 15.40 -8.28 -13.28
C LEU A 395 16.03 -7.24 -12.34
N PRO A 396 16.36 -6.00 -12.77
CA PRO A 396 16.77 -4.93 -11.87
C PRO A 396 15.71 -4.56 -10.81
N VAL A 397 14.43 -4.58 -11.16
CA VAL A 397 13.33 -4.38 -10.19
C VAL A 397 13.36 -5.46 -9.11
N GLY A 398 13.59 -6.71 -9.49
CA GLY A 398 13.75 -7.83 -8.55
C GLY A 398 15.02 -7.76 -7.70
N SER A 399 15.97 -6.87 -8.02
CA SER A 399 17.23 -6.67 -7.29
C SER A 399 17.27 -5.35 -6.48
N MET A 400 16.16 -4.59 -6.44
CA MET A 400 16.06 -3.39 -5.61
C MET A 400 16.31 -3.73 -4.14
N GLY A 401 17.01 -2.86 -3.43
CA GLY A 401 17.28 -2.99 -2.00
C GLY A 401 16.27 -2.25 -1.12
N GLY A 402 16.42 -2.42 0.19
CA GLY A 402 15.60 -1.76 1.19
C GLY A 402 14.14 -2.22 1.23
N VAL A 403 13.29 -1.45 1.92
CA VAL A 403 11.85 -1.72 2.05
C VAL A 403 11.17 -1.84 0.69
N ILE A 404 11.46 -0.90 -0.20
CA ILE A 404 10.90 -0.84 -1.56
C ILE A 404 11.23 -2.10 -2.35
N GLY A 405 12.47 -2.57 -2.21
CA GLY A 405 12.94 -3.78 -2.88
C GLY A 405 12.19 -5.04 -2.42
N GLN A 406 11.86 -5.15 -1.15
CA GLN A 406 11.09 -6.30 -0.65
C GLN A 406 9.68 -6.36 -1.25
N PHE A 407 9.03 -5.21 -1.45
CA PHE A 407 7.74 -5.15 -2.14
C PHE A 407 7.85 -5.55 -3.62
N PHE A 408 8.90 -5.09 -4.31
CA PHE A 408 8.99 -5.24 -5.76
C PHE A 408 9.80 -6.43 -6.24
N LYS A 409 10.56 -7.07 -5.38
CA LYS A 409 11.26 -8.32 -5.72
C LYS A 409 10.31 -9.43 -6.19
N PRO A 410 9.21 -9.75 -5.48
CA PRO A 410 8.22 -10.71 -5.96
C PRO A 410 7.57 -10.27 -7.29
N PHE A 411 7.28 -8.98 -7.45
CA PHE A 411 6.71 -8.41 -8.67
C PHE A 411 7.63 -8.61 -9.89
N GLY A 412 8.87 -8.13 -9.80
CA GLY A 412 9.83 -8.19 -10.91
C GLY A 412 10.18 -9.63 -11.32
N LEU A 413 10.37 -10.52 -10.34
CA LEU A 413 10.68 -11.92 -10.60
C LEU A 413 9.46 -12.70 -11.13
N THR A 414 8.25 -12.41 -10.66
CA THR A 414 7.00 -13.02 -11.18
C THR A 414 6.79 -12.64 -12.65
N ILE A 415 6.94 -11.36 -13.01
CA ILE A 415 6.84 -10.92 -14.41
C ILE A 415 7.91 -11.59 -15.26
N SER A 416 9.16 -11.61 -14.79
CA SER A 416 10.26 -12.24 -15.51
C SER A 416 10.00 -13.73 -15.76
N ALA A 417 9.53 -14.45 -14.75
CA ALA A 417 9.15 -15.85 -14.86
C ALA A 417 8.00 -16.08 -15.84
N ALA A 418 6.97 -15.25 -15.77
CA ALA A 418 5.79 -15.34 -16.63
C ALA A 418 6.13 -15.10 -18.11
N VAL A 419 6.95 -14.09 -18.37
CA VAL A 419 7.38 -13.73 -19.72
C VAL A 419 8.31 -14.81 -20.30
N LEU A 420 9.22 -15.38 -19.51
CA LEU A 420 10.07 -16.51 -19.94
C LEU A 420 9.26 -17.77 -20.21
N THR A 421 8.27 -18.07 -19.35
CA THR A 421 7.37 -19.20 -19.55
C THR A 421 6.53 -19.01 -20.83
N SER A 422 6.02 -17.77 -21.05
CA SER A 422 5.30 -17.42 -22.29
C SER A 422 6.17 -17.62 -23.53
N LEU A 423 7.43 -17.19 -23.49
CA LEU A 423 8.36 -17.43 -24.58
C LEU A 423 8.52 -18.94 -24.88
N LEU A 424 8.64 -19.77 -23.85
CA LEU A 424 8.74 -21.21 -24.01
C LEU A 424 7.45 -21.80 -24.63
N VAL A 425 6.29 -21.36 -24.19
CA VAL A 425 4.98 -21.74 -24.77
C VAL A 425 4.90 -21.33 -26.23
N ALA A 426 5.20 -20.08 -26.55
CA ALA A 426 5.16 -19.53 -27.90
C ALA A 426 6.16 -20.23 -28.83
N ARG A 427 7.35 -20.61 -28.32
CA ARG A 427 8.40 -21.25 -29.11
C ARG A 427 8.26 -22.76 -29.22
N THR A 428 7.42 -23.42 -28.42
CA THR A 428 7.27 -24.87 -28.42
C THR A 428 5.83 -25.31 -28.68
N LEU A 429 4.89 -24.97 -27.79
CA LEU A 429 3.53 -25.44 -27.83
C LEU A 429 2.72 -24.79 -28.97
N SER A 430 2.77 -23.48 -29.12
CA SER A 430 1.97 -22.73 -30.11
C SER A 430 2.28 -23.17 -31.55
N PRO A 431 3.54 -23.33 -32.00
CA PRO A 431 3.85 -23.87 -33.33
C PRO A 431 3.41 -25.33 -33.51
N VAL A 432 3.51 -26.15 -32.47
CA VAL A 432 3.05 -27.56 -32.51
C VAL A 432 1.54 -27.61 -32.69
N LEU A 433 0.76 -26.84 -31.91
CA LEU A 433 -0.70 -26.79 -32.06
C LEU A 433 -1.09 -26.19 -33.42
N ALA A 434 -0.43 -25.12 -33.86
CA ALA A 434 -0.66 -24.50 -35.17
C ALA A 434 -0.42 -25.48 -36.31
N SER A 435 0.66 -26.28 -36.27
CA SER A 435 0.99 -27.27 -37.28
C SER A 435 -0.05 -28.41 -37.41
N ARG A 436 -0.87 -28.65 -36.34
CA ARG A 436 -1.87 -29.73 -36.29
C ARG A 436 -3.32 -29.26 -36.48
N TRP A 437 -3.65 -28.07 -35.94
CA TRP A 437 -5.03 -27.59 -35.89
C TRP A 437 -5.38 -26.63 -37.02
N LEU A 438 -4.41 -25.87 -37.57
CA LEU A 438 -4.69 -24.99 -38.70
C LEU A 438 -4.87 -25.81 -40.00
N LYS A 439 -5.78 -25.33 -40.85
CA LYS A 439 -6.05 -25.95 -42.15
C LYS A 439 -5.43 -25.11 -43.27
N PRO A 440 -5.02 -25.73 -44.38
CA PRO A 440 -4.65 -24.99 -45.60
C PRO A 440 -5.82 -24.13 -46.07
N VAL A 441 -5.54 -22.92 -46.48
CA VAL A 441 -6.54 -22.02 -47.05
C VAL A 441 -6.55 -22.23 -48.58
N PRO A 442 -7.69 -22.51 -49.23
CA PRO A 442 -7.74 -22.62 -50.69
C PRO A 442 -7.39 -21.28 -51.35
N ALA A 443 -6.55 -21.33 -52.40
CA ALA A 443 -5.99 -20.18 -53.10
C ALA A 443 -7.04 -19.20 -53.72
N LYS A 444 -8.31 -19.62 -53.79
CA LYS A 444 -9.41 -18.81 -54.39
C LYS A 444 -10.04 -17.79 -53.45
N GLN A 445 -9.74 -17.76 -52.16
CA GLN A 445 -10.28 -16.76 -51.23
C GLN A 445 -9.29 -15.59 -50.98
N LYS A 446 -8.83 -14.92 -52.04
CA LYS A 446 -8.36 -13.54 -51.90
C LYS A 446 -9.56 -12.60 -51.68
N GLN A 447 -10.21 -12.73 -50.54
CA GLN A 447 -11.17 -11.71 -50.10
C GLN A 447 -10.42 -10.38 -49.90
N LEU A 448 -11.05 -9.30 -50.28
CA LEU A 448 -10.64 -7.93 -49.93
C LEU A 448 -10.34 -7.87 -48.44
N ASP A 449 -9.04 -7.85 -48.11
CA ASP A 449 -8.60 -7.71 -46.73
C ASP A 449 -8.81 -6.23 -46.37
N PRO A 450 -9.71 -5.89 -45.41
CA PRO A 450 -9.98 -4.50 -45.00
C PRO A 450 -8.69 -3.75 -44.63
N TRP A 451 -7.64 -4.51 -44.26
CA TRP A 451 -6.33 -3.95 -43.89
C TRP A 451 -5.53 -3.38 -45.07
N THR A 452 -5.86 -3.74 -46.31
CA THR A 452 -5.13 -3.23 -47.51
C THR A 452 -5.24 -1.72 -47.69
N ASP A 453 -6.40 -1.15 -47.42
CA ASP A 453 -6.61 0.29 -47.53
C ASP A 453 -5.92 1.08 -46.41
N PHE A 454 -6.02 0.55 -45.16
CA PHE A 454 -5.33 1.11 -44.00
C PHE A 454 -3.82 1.04 -44.17
N ALA A 455 -3.29 -0.08 -44.62
CA ALA A 455 -1.86 -0.24 -44.94
C ALA A 455 -1.38 0.74 -46.03
N ARG A 456 -2.22 1.02 -47.03
CA ARG A 456 -1.94 2.00 -48.10
C ARG A 456 -1.86 3.42 -47.54
N GLN A 457 -2.82 3.82 -46.72
CA GLN A 457 -2.84 5.13 -46.06
C GLN A 457 -1.60 5.31 -45.16
N TYR A 458 -1.29 4.31 -44.36
CA TYR A 458 -0.08 4.33 -43.50
C TYR A 458 1.21 4.41 -44.32
N ARG A 459 1.29 3.71 -45.44
CA ARG A 459 2.46 3.80 -46.34
C ARG A 459 2.62 5.24 -46.90
N THR A 460 1.53 5.93 -47.17
CA THR A 460 1.54 7.33 -47.64
C THR A 460 2.04 8.26 -46.54
N LEU A 461 1.51 8.08 -45.33
CA LEU A 461 1.95 8.83 -44.14
C LEU A 461 3.44 8.60 -43.85
N LEU A 462 3.90 7.35 -43.90
CA LEU A 462 5.30 7.01 -43.69
C LEU A 462 6.23 7.62 -44.77
N ARG A 463 5.76 7.67 -46.02
CA ARG A 463 6.52 8.33 -47.09
C ARG A 463 6.64 9.83 -46.82
N TRP A 464 5.57 10.48 -46.40
CA TRP A 464 5.57 11.89 -46.00
C TRP A 464 6.53 12.13 -44.82
N ALA A 465 6.49 11.31 -43.79
CA ALA A 465 7.35 11.40 -42.65
C ALA A 465 8.85 11.23 -43.00
N LEU A 466 9.17 10.33 -43.90
CA LEU A 466 10.54 10.17 -44.42
C LEU A 466 11.05 11.37 -45.27
N GLN A 467 10.15 12.12 -45.86
CA GLN A 467 10.46 13.38 -46.55
C GLN A 467 10.68 14.54 -45.56
N HIS A 468 9.99 14.55 -44.43
CA HIS A 468 10.01 15.62 -43.43
C HIS A 468 10.67 15.16 -42.09
N GLN A 469 11.82 14.48 -42.20
CA GLN A 469 12.53 13.90 -41.05
C GLN A 469 12.77 14.89 -39.91
N PRO A 470 13.28 16.14 -40.11
CA PRO A 470 13.54 17.05 -38.99
C PRO A 470 12.24 17.48 -38.27
N LEU A 471 11.13 17.63 -38.99
CA LEU A 471 9.84 17.97 -38.38
C LEU A 471 9.34 16.84 -37.49
N VAL A 472 9.43 15.60 -37.95
CA VAL A 472 9.00 14.41 -37.15
C VAL A 472 9.83 14.26 -35.89
N LEU A 473 11.16 14.47 -36.00
CA LEU A 473 12.05 14.39 -34.82
C LEU A 473 11.83 15.56 -33.87
N ALA A 474 11.57 16.76 -34.37
CA ALA A 474 11.21 17.92 -33.55
C ALA A 474 9.90 17.69 -32.78
N LEU A 475 8.85 17.15 -33.44
CA LEU A 475 7.60 16.79 -32.80
C LEU A 475 7.77 15.68 -31.74
N ALA A 476 8.62 14.69 -32.00
CA ALA A 476 8.93 13.65 -31.04
C ALA A 476 9.63 14.21 -29.79
N THR A 477 10.59 15.13 -29.98
CA THR A 477 11.29 15.80 -28.87
C THR A 477 10.34 16.71 -28.09
N LEU A 478 9.47 17.45 -28.79
CA LEU A 478 8.46 18.30 -28.16
C LEU A 478 7.46 17.47 -27.35
N SER A 479 7.02 16.32 -27.88
CA SER A 479 6.15 15.38 -27.17
C SER A 479 6.78 14.88 -25.86
N PHE A 480 8.07 14.53 -25.91
CA PHE A 480 8.80 14.14 -24.69
C PHE A 480 8.90 15.29 -23.69
N ALA A 481 9.29 16.49 -24.15
CA ALA A 481 9.38 17.67 -23.29
C ALA A 481 8.02 18.01 -22.65
N ALA A 482 6.92 17.90 -23.41
CA ALA A 482 5.57 18.06 -22.89
C ALA A 482 5.24 17.01 -21.82
N GLY A 483 5.62 15.75 -22.05
CA GLY A 483 5.43 14.67 -21.07
C GLY A 483 6.13 14.94 -19.73
N VAL A 484 7.37 15.42 -19.79
CA VAL A 484 8.13 15.80 -18.56
C VAL A 484 7.51 17.02 -17.89
N ALA A 485 7.05 18.00 -18.67
CA ALA A 485 6.39 19.20 -18.12
C ALA A 485 5.04 18.93 -17.46
N LEU A 486 4.39 17.80 -17.76
CA LEU A 486 3.15 17.38 -17.11
C LEU A 486 3.39 16.76 -15.71
N ILE A 487 4.59 16.25 -15.40
CA ILE A 487 4.87 15.56 -14.14
C ILE A 487 4.51 16.41 -12.91
N PRO A 488 4.90 17.70 -12.81
CA PRO A 488 4.56 18.54 -11.65
C PRO A 488 3.06 18.84 -11.51
N LEU A 489 2.26 18.64 -12.57
CA LEU A 489 0.82 18.89 -12.56
C LEU A 489 0.01 17.68 -12.05
N ILE A 490 0.66 16.53 -11.86
CA ILE A 490 0.02 15.31 -11.38
C ILE A 490 0.26 15.17 -9.88
N PRO A 491 -0.79 14.92 -9.07
CA PRO A 491 -0.65 14.75 -7.62
C PRO A 491 0.40 13.72 -7.26
N GLN A 492 1.40 14.08 -6.44
CA GLN A 492 2.47 13.17 -6.03
C GLN A 492 2.18 12.54 -4.68
N GLY A 493 2.24 11.20 -4.59
CA GLY A 493 1.98 10.48 -3.35
C GLY A 493 2.81 9.21 -3.20
N PHE A 494 2.91 8.70 -1.97
CA PHE A 494 3.59 7.43 -1.70
C PHE A 494 2.70 6.26 -2.11
N ILE A 495 1.58 6.11 -1.42
CA ILE A 495 0.53 5.11 -1.66
C ILE A 495 -0.79 5.87 -1.82
N PRO A 496 -1.66 5.52 -2.78
CA PRO A 496 -2.98 6.14 -2.88
C PRO A 496 -3.83 5.82 -1.64
N GLN A 497 -4.72 6.73 -1.28
CA GLN A 497 -5.68 6.50 -0.19
C GLN A 497 -6.61 5.36 -0.58
N LEU A 498 -6.81 4.43 0.35
CA LEU A 498 -7.65 3.25 0.14
C LEU A 498 -9.06 3.46 0.68
N ASP A 499 -10.04 2.99 -0.05
CA ASP A 499 -11.43 2.95 0.41
C ASP A 499 -11.74 1.63 1.13
N ARG A 500 -11.18 1.48 2.35
CA ARG A 500 -11.28 0.25 3.14
C ARG A 500 -12.60 0.07 3.88
N GLY A 501 -13.39 1.14 4.02
CA GLY A 501 -14.55 1.14 4.91
C GLY A 501 -14.19 1.07 6.41
N GLU A 502 -12.96 1.43 6.74
CA GLU A 502 -12.41 1.37 8.08
C GLU A 502 -11.47 2.55 8.31
N LEU A 503 -11.47 3.09 9.52
CA LEU A 503 -10.60 4.20 9.91
C LEU A 503 -10.30 4.15 11.42
N ASN A 504 -9.28 4.88 11.84
CA ASN A 504 -8.96 5.07 13.25
C ASN A 504 -9.27 6.51 13.67
N VAL A 505 -9.87 6.68 14.84
CA VAL A 505 -9.87 7.94 15.57
C VAL A 505 -8.95 7.77 16.75
N THR A 506 -7.88 8.55 16.81
CA THR A 506 -6.91 8.50 17.90
C THR A 506 -7.00 9.77 18.74
N TYR A 507 -6.71 9.67 20.02
CA TYR A 507 -6.57 10.84 20.87
C TYR A 507 -5.35 10.73 21.78
N VAL A 508 -4.81 11.89 22.11
CA VAL A 508 -3.74 12.05 23.10
C VAL A 508 -4.17 13.14 24.06
N ALA A 509 -4.36 12.80 25.33
CA ALA A 509 -4.71 13.74 26.38
C ALA A 509 -3.46 14.21 27.13
N SER A 510 -3.54 15.39 27.77
CA SER A 510 -2.49 15.85 28.68
C SER A 510 -2.37 14.90 29.88
N LEU A 511 -1.14 14.61 30.30
CA LEU A 511 -0.86 13.80 31.49
C LEU A 511 -1.29 14.48 32.83
N ASN A 512 -1.85 15.66 32.81
CA ASN A 512 -2.38 16.32 34.00
C ASN A 512 -3.89 16.06 34.15
N PRO A 513 -4.34 15.26 35.11
CA PRO A 513 -5.76 14.94 35.31
C PRO A 513 -6.62 16.18 35.56
N SER A 514 -6.07 17.21 36.19
CA SER A 514 -6.76 18.47 36.48
C SER A 514 -6.92 19.38 35.25
N ALA A 515 -6.19 19.12 34.18
CA ALA A 515 -6.26 19.91 32.95
C ALA A 515 -7.25 19.33 31.93
N ILE A 516 -7.83 18.18 32.21
CA ILE A 516 -8.85 17.56 31.34
C ILE A 516 -10.20 18.16 31.75
N PRO A 517 -10.84 18.98 30.91
CA PRO A 517 -12.15 19.51 31.23
C PRO A 517 -13.13 18.34 31.26
N ILE A 518 -13.66 18.07 32.41
CA ILE A 518 -14.83 17.23 32.58
C ILE A 518 -15.96 17.99 31.89
N ALA A 519 -16.30 17.65 30.66
CA ALA A 519 -17.55 18.16 30.11
C ALA A 519 -18.68 17.75 31.04
N PRO A 520 -19.59 18.65 31.41
CA PRO A 520 -20.73 18.27 32.23
C PRO A 520 -21.38 17.05 31.62
N GLU A 521 -21.68 16.06 32.46
CA GLU A 521 -22.33 14.78 32.02
C GLU A 521 -23.52 15.03 31.13
N GLU A 522 -24.19 16.16 31.35
CA GLU A 522 -25.33 16.70 30.64
C GLU A 522 -25.05 17.07 29.16
N ALA A 523 -23.85 17.51 28.81
CA ALA A 523 -23.50 17.86 27.42
C ALA A 523 -23.35 16.64 26.50
N LEU A 524 -23.38 15.44 27.09
CA LEU A 524 -23.11 14.17 26.46
C LEU A 524 -24.32 13.32 26.16
N LEU A 525 -25.45 13.64 26.84
CA LEU A 525 -26.71 12.92 26.66
C LEU A 525 -27.33 13.25 25.31
N ASP A 526 -28.07 12.32 24.71
CA ASP A 526 -28.93 12.60 23.56
C ASP A 526 -29.98 13.65 23.93
N SER A 527 -30.54 14.34 22.93
CA SER A 527 -31.49 15.43 23.20
C SER A 527 -32.71 15.00 24.03
N GLU A 528 -33.09 13.75 23.92
CA GLU A 528 -34.22 13.16 24.69
C GLU A 528 -33.80 12.78 26.13
N ASP A 529 -32.62 12.18 26.27
CA ASP A 529 -32.03 11.83 27.58
C ASP A 529 -31.65 13.09 28.35
N LEU A 530 -31.11 14.09 27.69
CA LEU A 530 -30.79 15.39 28.28
C LEU A 530 -32.03 16.13 28.74
N LEU A 531 -33.13 16.06 27.96
CA LEU A 531 -34.43 16.60 28.35
C LEU A 531 -34.99 15.89 29.58
N ASN A 532 -34.90 14.57 29.63
CA ASN A 532 -35.37 13.77 30.77
C ASN A 532 -34.51 14.00 32.03
N GLU A 533 -33.21 14.21 31.89
CA GLU A 533 -32.32 14.46 33.01
C GLU A 533 -32.47 15.89 33.59
N LEU A 534 -32.79 16.86 32.75
CA LEU A 534 -33.06 18.23 33.18
C LEU A 534 -34.48 18.43 33.71
N ARG A 535 -35.40 17.49 33.40
CA ARG A 535 -36.79 17.54 33.85
C ARG A 535 -36.86 17.29 35.37
N GLY A 536 -37.42 18.22 36.08
CA GLY A 536 -37.56 18.13 37.54
C GLY A 536 -36.41 18.69 38.37
N ARG A 537 -35.35 19.20 37.74
CA ARG A 537 -34.26 19.91 38.44
C ARG A 537 -34.65 21.33 38.84
N PRO A 538 -33.99 21.92 39.85
CA PRO A 538 -34.25 23.30 40.25
C PRO A 538 -34.04 24.28 39.09
N PRO A 539 -34.84 25.34 39.00
CA PRO A 539 -34.75 26.32 37.88
C PRO A 539 -33.39 26.95 37.69
N GLU A 540 -32.57 27.03 38.74
CA GLU A 540 -31.22 27.58 38.70
C GLU A 540 -30.25 26.62 37.97
N GLU A 541 -30.37 25.33 38.17
CA GLU A 541 -29.58 24.30 37.51
C GLU A 541 -29.93 24.19 36.02
N ILE A 542 -31.22 24.23 35.70
CA ILE A 542 -31.71 24.26 34.31
C ILE A 542 -31.18 25.51 33.60
N ARG A 543 -31.17 26.66 34.29
CA ARG A 543 -30.64 27.90 33.74
C ARG A 543 -29.12 27.83 33.52
N ALA A 544 -28.40 27.22 34.45
CA ALA A 544 -26.96 26.99 34.33
C ALA A 544 -26.62 26.03 33.15
N ALA A 545 -27.35 24.95 33.00
CA ALA A 545 -27.24 24.02 31.88
C ALA A 545 -27.54 24.71 30.55
N LEU A 546 -28.61 25.49 30.44
CA LEU A 546 -28.98 26.23 29.22
C LEU A 546 -28.07 27.42 28.90
N SER A 547 -27.27 27.89 29.88
CA SER A 547 -26.23 28.88 29.61
C SER A 547 -25.05 28.32 28.81
N ASN A 548 -24.88 26.99 28.80
CA ASN A 548 -23.89 26.30 27.96
C ASN A 548 -24.35 26.31 26.49
N PRO A 549 -23.60 26.91 25.58
CA PRO A 549 -23.98 27.04 24.18
C PRO A 549 -24.15 25.70 23.45
N VAL A 550 -23.45 24.65 23.89
CA VAL A 550 -23.51 23.29 23.31
C VAL A 550 -24.83 22.62 23.70
N ILE A 551 -25.18 22.62 24.98
CA ILE A 551 -26.45 22.09 25.52
C ILE A 551 -27.65 22.83 24.92
N ARG A 552 -27.57 24.14 24.86
CA ARG A 552 -28.64 24.97 24.28
C ARG A 552 -28.85 24.68 22.79
N LYS A 553 -27.81 24.57 21.99
CA LYS A 553 -27.90 24.26 20.55
C LYS A 553 -28.42 22.86 20.29
N LYS A 554 -28.09 21.92 21.17
CA LYS A 554 -28.52 20.52 21.09
C LYS A 554 -30.00 20.36 21.41
N LEU A 555 -30.49 21.00 22.48
CA LEU A 555 -31.91 20.95 22.86
C LEU A 555 -32.79 21.79 21.93
N PHE A 556 -32.28 22.92 21.45
CA PHE A 556 -33.03 23.91 20.69
C PHE A 556 -32.25 24.36 19.44
N PRO A 557 -32.12 23.49 18.42
CA PRO A 557 -31.36 23.79 17.20
C PRO A 557 -31.95 24.95 16.40
N LYS A 558 -33.21 25.28 16.58
CA LYS A 558 -33.92 26.39 15.93
C LYS A 558 -34.03 27.65 16.78
N GLY A 559 -33.41 27.71 17.97
CA GLY A 559 -33.45 28.81 18.92
C GLY A 559 -34.29 28.47 20.16
N LEU A 560 -34.04 29.18 21.28
CA LEU A 560 -34.75 28.98 22.54
C LEU A 560 -36.26 29.27 22.33
N PRO A 561 -37.16 28.32 22.74
CA PRO A 561 -38.59 28.60 22.78
C PRO A 561 -38.91 29.66 23.83
N ASP A 562 -40.15 30.16 23.83
CA ASP A 562 -40.65 31.14 24.76
C ASP A 562 -40.70 30.58 26.19
N ILE A 563 -40.62 31.47 27.19
CA ILE A 563 -40.56 31.12 28.59
C ILE A 563 -41.68 30.18 29.03
N PRO A 564 -42.97 30.37 28.65
CA PRO A 564 -44.04 29.43 28.94
C PRO A 564 -43.83 28.02 28.43
N THR A 565 -43.26 27.86 27.23
CA THR A 565 -42.98 26.57 26.64
C THR A 565 -41.81 25.87 27.37
N LEU A 566 -40.79 26.63 27.82
CA LEU A 566 -39.69 26.12 28.65
C LEU A 566 -40.18 25.65 30.01
N ILE A 567 -41.06 26.39 30.64
CA ILE A 567 -41.68 26.03 31.91
C ILE A 567 -42.47 24.72 31.78
N LYS A 568 -43.23 24.58 30.70
CA LYS A 568 -44.00 23.39 30.43
C LYS A 568 -43.11 22.16 30.13
N LEU A 569 -42.01 22.36 29.43
CA LEU A 569 -41.10 21.29 29.08
C LEU A 569 -40.33 20.71 30.28
N PHE A 570 -40.01 21.54 31.28
CA PHE A 570 -39.11 21.16 32.39
C PHE A 570 -39.81 21.08 33.76
N LEU A 571 -41.01 21.71 33.95
CA LEU A 571 -41.64 21.87 35.24
C LEU A 571 -43.05 21.24 35.35
N GLU A 572 -43.77 20.97 34.26
CA GLU A 572 -45.05 20.30 34.27
C GLU A 572 -44.87 18.80 33.97
N ASP A 573 -44.56 18.00 34.99
CA ASP A 573 -44.96 16.62 35.28
C ASP A 573 -44.17 16.11 36.50
N SER A 574 -44.65 16.44 37.68
CA SER A 574 -44.31 15.69 38.91
C SER A 574 -45.59 15.36 39.64
N PRO A 575 -46.06 14.10 39.60
CA PRO A 575 -46.97 13.62 40.65
C PRO A 575 -46.15 13.52 41.94
N GLY A 576 -46.62 14.17 42.96
CA GLY A 576 -46.03 14.32 44.26
C GLY A 576 -45.52 13.04 44.90
N ASP A 577 -44.31 13.17 45.45
CA ASP A 577 -43.95 12.50 46.70
C ASP A 577 -42.89 13.35 47.42
N SER A 578 -43.37 14.25 48.26
CA SER A 578 -42.59 14.99 49.24
C SER A 578 -42.51 14.18 50.53
N ALA A 579 -41.59 13.25 50.67
CA ALA A 579 -41.19 12.67 51.96
C ALA A 579 -40.04 11.65 51.86
N ALA A 580 -38.90 11.97 51.27
CA ALA A 580 -37.69 11.16 51.40
C ALA A 580 -36.36 11.93 51.16
N ALA A 581 -36.39 13.26 51.23
CA ALA A 581 -35.21 14.07 50.97
C ALA A 581 -34.47 14.58 52.22
N SER A 582 -34.52 13.87 53.35
CA SER A 582 -33.82 14.32 54.57
C SER A 582 -32.93 13.30 55.26
N SER A 583 -32.51 12.21 54.59
CA SER A 583 -31.63 11.21 55.25
C SER A 583 -30.42 10.73 54.44
N THR A 584 -30.06 11.36 53.35
CA THR A 584 -28.85 10.96 52.55
C THR A 584 -27.78 12.04 52.46
N ALA A 585 -27.86 13.10 53.29
CA ALA A 585 -26.80 14.13 53.33
C ALA A 585 -25.70 13.87 54.38
N ALA A 586 -25.55 12.65 54.86
CA ALA A 586 -24.59 12.33 55.92
C ALA A 586 -23.70 11.10 55.61
N ALA A 587 -23.38 10.83 54.37
CA ALA A 587 -22.39 9.82 54.00
C ALA A 587 -21.69 10.17 52.69
N ALA A 588 -21.36 11.41 52.45
CA ALA A 588 -20.27 11.76 51.53
C ALA A 588 -18.97 11.68 52.32
N GLU A 589 -18.54 10.46 52.64
CA GLU A 589 -17.14 10.19 52.89
C GLU A 589 -16.39 10.64 51.63
N SER A 590 -15.56 11.66 51.82
CA SER A 590 -14.59 12.08 50.83
C SER A 590 -13.60 10.94 50.59
N THR A 591 -13.99 9.98 49.76
CA THR A 591 -13.04 9.06 49.13
C THR A 591 -12.23 9.93 48.24
N THR A 592 -11.01 10.33 48.64
CA THR A 592 -9.99 10.88 47.80
C THR A 592 -9.66 9.80 46.80
N LEU A 593 -10.30 9.85 45.59
CA LEU A 593 -9.98 8.96 44.48
C LEU A 593 -8.51 9.15 44.17
N ASP A 594 -7.77 8.05 44.16
CA ASP A 594 -6.36 8.00 43.79
C ASP A 594 -6.20 8.73 42.42
N PRO A 595 -5.20 9.61 42.28
CA PRO A 595 -4.93 10.35 41.04
C PRO A 595 -4.89 9.48 39.77
N LEU A 596 -4.49 8.23 39.92
CA LEU A 596 -4.42 7.24 38.87
C LEU A 596 -5.81 6.77 38.37
N THR A 597 -6.71 6.51 39.32
CA THR A 597 -8.09 6.13 39.01
C THR A 597 -8.81 7.28 38.31
N LEU A 598 -8.56 8.52 38.75
CA LEU A 598 -9.06 9.73 38.09
C LEU A 598 -8.53 9.87 36.66
N PHE A 599 -7.29 9.47 36.44
CA PHE A 599 -6.66 9.59 35.12
C PHE A 599 -7.25 8.62 34.11
N VAL A 600 -7.40 7.36 34.49
CA VAL A 600 -7.99 6.29 33.65
C VAL A 600 -9.45 6.61 33.38
N GLU A 601 -10.19 7.07 34.38
CA GLU A 601 -11.60 7.44 34.23
C GLU A 601 -11.76 8.70 33.33
N SER A 602 -10.84 9.66 33.41
CA SER A 602 -10.82 10.81 32.52
C SER A 602 -10.57 10.38 31.07
N SER A 603 -9.61 9.49 30.82
CA SER A 603 -9.35 8.94 29.51
C SER A 603 -10.53 8.13 28.96
N ARG A 604 -11.22 7.37 29.82
CA ARG A 604 -12.46 6.66 29.50
C ARG A 604 -13.58 7.62 29.08
N ARG A 605 -13.77 8.73 29.79
CA ARG A 605 -14.76 9.76 29.43
C ARG A 605 -14.43 10.42 28.09
N ILE A 606 -13.16 10.70 27.80
CA ILE A 606 -12.75 11.22 26.49
C ILE A 606 -13.15 10.24 25.39
N ALA A 607 -12.82 8.96 25.57
CA ALA A 607 -13.18 7.92 24.61
C ALA A 607 -14.70 7.83 24.41
N GLN A 608 -15.49 7.88 25.50
CA GLN A 608 -16.96 7.86 25.43
C GLN A 608 -17.52 9.07 24.66
N ASN A 609 -16.92 10.26 24.82
CA ASN A 609 -17.33 11.46 24.08
C ASN A 609 -17.07 11.31 22.59
N LEU A 610 -15.88 10.81 22.25
CA LEU A 610 -15.51 10.56 20.86
C LEU A 610 -16.37 9.47 20.23
N GLU A 611 -16.64 8.36 20.96
CA GLU A 611 -17.53 7.30 20.50
C GLU A 611 -18.93 7.84 20.16
N ARG A 612 -19.51 8.67 21.03
CA ARG A 612 -20.82 9.27 20.79
C ARG A 612 -20.81 10.17 19.55
N ALA A 613 -19.81 11.02 19.42
CA ALA A 613 -19.68 11.89 18.25
C ALA A 613 -19.52 11.09 16.94
N VAL A 614 -18.72 10.04 16.95
CA VAL A 614 -18.49 9.16 15.79
C VAL A 614 -19.77 8.39 15.42
N PHE A 615 -20.54 7.90 16.41
CA PHE A 615 -21.82 7.19 16.15
C PHE A 615 -22.93 8.08 15.60
N LEU A 616 -22.81 9.41 15.68
CA LEU A 616 -23.75 10.31 15.00
C LEU A 616 -23.65 10.25 13.47
N ASN A 617 -22.55 9.72 12.95
CA ASN A 617 -22.41 9.52 11.52
C ASN A 617 -23.17 8.23 11.10
N PRO A 618 -24.14 8.32 10.18
CA PRO A 618 -24.98 7.19 9.79
C PRO A 618 -24.22 6.07 9.06
N ASP A 619 -23.06 6.37 8.52
CA ASP A 619 -22.23 5.40 7.83
C ASP A 619 -21.40 4.52 8.81
N VAL A 620 -21.40 4.81 10.13
CA VAL A 620 -20.68 4.05 11.14
C VAL A 620 -21.49 2.86 11.61
N THR A 621 -20.92 1.66 11.50
CA THR A 621 -21.57 0.40 11.89
C THR A 621 -21.13 -0.07 13.27
N SER A 622 -19.85 0.03 13.61
CA SER A 622 -19.32 -0.39 14.91
C SER A 622 -18.06 0.38 15.28
N ILE A 623 -17.82 0.49 16.57
CA ILE A 623 -16.63 1.12 17.13
C ILE A 623 -15.98 0.18 18.15
N PHE A 624 -14.69 -0.10 17.95
CA PHE A 624 -13.85 -0.84 18.87
C PHE A 624 -12.79 0.08 19.46
N THR A 625 -12.88 0.34 20.76
CA THR A 625 -12.04 1.32 21.44
C THR A 625 -11.06 0.63 22.36
N ILE A 626 -9.78 1.01 22.26
CA ILE A 626 -8.71 0.63 23.18
C ILE A 626 -8.17 1.90 23.84
N ILE A 627 -8.15 1.92 25.16
CA ILE A 627 -7.67 3.01 25.99
C ILE A 627 -6.43 2.53 26.73
N GLY A 628 -5.37 3.32 26.76
CA GLY A 628 -4.13 2.93 27.42
C GLY A 628 -3.24 2.06 26.53
N GLU A 629 -3.31 2.20 25.23
CA GLU A 629 -2.51 1.42 24.29
C GLU A 629 -1.02 1.51 24.62
N ARG A 630 -0.35 0.35 24.67
CA ARG A 630 1.10 0.24 24.95
C ARG A 630 1.50 0.83 26.31
N GLY A 631 0.61 0.77 27.30
CA GLY A 631 0.86 1.28 28.65
C GLY A 631 0.86 2.82 28.75
N GLN A 632 0.23 3.52 27.81
CA GLN A 632 0.08 4.98 27.82
C GLN A 632 -1.39 5.36 28.08
N PRO A 633 -1.79 5.55 29.33
CA PRO A 633 -3.21 5.73 29.72
C PRO A 633 -3.82 7.03 29.15
N ASN A 634 -3.00 7.97 28.72
CA ASN A 634 -3.42 9.22 28.08
C ASN A 634 -3.69 9.09 26.58
N LYS A 635 -3.53 7.90 26.01
CA LYS A 635 -3.76 7.65 24.60
C LYS A 635 -4.89 6.63 24.43
N GLY A 636 -5.72 6.85 23.46
CA GLY A 636 -6.74 5.89 23.05
C GLY A 636 -6.91 5.87 21.54
N LYS A 637 -7.43 4.73 21.08
CA LYS A 637 -7.66 4.45 19.69
C LYS A 637 -9.04 3.84 19.51
N LEU A 638 -9.84 4.44 18.66
CA LEU A 638 -11.13 3.97 18.24
C LEU A 638 -11.00 3.43 16.82
N TYR A 639 -11.11 2.13 16.65
CA TYR A 639 -11.25 1.51 15.34
C TYR A 639 -12.73 1.61 14.94
N VAL A 640 -12.97 2.33 13.86
CA VAL A 640 -14.32 2.63 13.36
C VAL A 640 -14.55 1.83 12.07
N LYS A 641 -15.59 1.01 12.06
CA LYS A 641 -16.04 0.28 10.88
C LYS A 641 -17.22 1.00 10.25
N LEU A 642 -17.13 1.24 8.96
CA LEU A 642 -18.19 1.87 8.16
C LEU A 642 -19.09 0.80 7.52
N SER A 643 -20.28 1.21 7.12
CA SER A 643 -21.23 0.38 6.38
C SER A 643 -20.70 0.03 4.99
N ASP A 644 -21.00 -1.18 4.54
CA ASP A 644 -20.68 -1.61 3.17
C ASP A 644 -21.55 -0.87 2.14
N ASP A 645 -22.78 -0.46 2.53
CA ASP A 645 -23.73 0.29 1.69
C ASP A 645 -23.54 1.83 1.78
N ARG A 646 -22.41 2.30 2.34
CA ARG A 646 -22.11 3.73 2.49
C ARG A 646 -22.12 4.45 1.14
N GLN A 647 -22.60 5.69 1.15
CA GLN A 647 -22.61 6.54 -0.05
C GLN A 647 -21.31 7.34 -0.24
N MET A 648 -20.56 7.55 0.84
CA MET A 648 -19.31 8.31 0.83
C MET A 648 -18.10 7.40 0.93
N HIS A 649 -17.04 7.75 0.17
CA HIS A 649 -15.74 7.10 0.34
C HIS A 649 -15.15 7.34 1.72
N THR A 650 -14.35 6.42 2.23
CA THR A 650 -13.71 6.51 3.56
C THR A 650 -12.98 7.84 3.78
N ALA A 651 -12.31 8.38 2.75
CA ALA A 651 -11.64 9.67 2.82
C ALA A 651 -12.60 10.83 3.13
N ALA A 652 -13.78 10.86 2.50
CA ALA A 652 -14.80 11.88 2.73
C ALA A 652 -15.42 11.75 4.14
N VAL A 653 -15.64 10.51 4.61
CA VAL A 653 -16.12 10.25 5.98
C VAL A 653 -15.08 10.74 7.01
N LYS A 654 -13.80 10.52 6.78
CA LYS A 654 -12.71 11.02 7.64
C LYS A 654 -12.75 12.54 7.78
N ASP A 655 -12.81 13.27 6.66
CA ASP A 655 -12.83 14.73 6.69
C ASP A 655 -14.10 15.27 7.38
N ARG A 656 -15.23 14.60 7.18
CA ARG A 656 -16.47 14.90 7.86
C ARG A 656 -16.37 14.68 9.37
N LEU A 657 -15.83 13.53 9.79
CA LEU A 657 -15.60 13.23 11.21
C LEU A 657 -14.64 14.24 11.86
N ARG A 658 -13.56 14.66 11.19
CA ARG A 658 -12.66 15.71 11.69
C ARG A 658 -13.39 17.01 12.02
N TYR A 659 -14.37 17.36 11.20
CA TYR A 659 -15.18 18.55 11.41
C TYR A 659 -16.26 18.36 12.50
N GLU A 660 -16.80 17.14 12.64
CA GLU A 660 -17.88 16.81 13.59
C GLU A 660 -17.37 16.45 14.97
N LEU A 661 -16.11 16.03 15.11
CA LEU A 661 -15.51 15.70 16.40
C LEU A 661 -15.45 16.94 17.31
N PRO A 662 -15.74 16.79 18.62
CA PRO A 662 -15.65 17.90 19.56
C PRO A 662 -14.22 18.38 19.73
N ASP A 663 -14.01 19.70 19.74
CA ASP A 663 -12.74 20.31 20.10
C ASP A 663 -12.63 20.30 21.65
N LEU A 664 -11.85 19.34 22.15
CA LEU A 664 -11.67 19.12 23.57
C LEU A 664 -10.39 19.82 24.01
N PRO A 665 -10.42 20.76 24.98
CA PRO A 665 -9.23 21.48 25.43
C PRO A 665 -8.15 20.51 25.96
N ASN A 666 -6.92 20.73 25.56
CA ASN A 666 -5.74 19.90 25.91
C ASN A 666 -5.81 18.43 25.47
N ILE A 667 -6.69 18.12 24.50
CA ILE A 667 -6.81 16.80 23.91
C ILE A 667 -6.60 16.93 22.39
N TYR A 668 -5.64 16.18 21.88
CA TYR A 668 -5.36 16.14 20.44
C TYR A 668 -6.09 14.94 19.85
N THR A 669 -7.11 15.18 19.06
CA THR A 669 -7.80 14.16 18.29
C THR A 669 -7.24 14.12 16.86
N SER A 670 -7.18 12.92 16.28
CA SER A 670 -6.76 12.70 14.90
C SER A 670 -7.62 11.62 14.25
N VAL A 671 -8.01 11.82 13.00
CA VAL A 671 -8.74 10.83 12.20
C VAL A 671 -7.81 10.30 11.12
N GLU A 672 -7.46 9.03 11.20
CA GLU A 672 -6.35 8.43 10.46
C GLU A 672 -6.80 7.25 9.60
N ASP A 673 -6.09 7.01 8.51
CA ASP A 673 -6.22 5.77 7.77
C ASP A 673 -5.61 4.61 8.56
N ILE A 674 -6.16 3.42 8.37
CA ILE A 674 -5.52 2.21 8.88
C ILE A 674 -4.26 1.97 8.04
N GLN A 675 -3.12 2.10 8.69
CA GLN A 675 -1.82 1.92 8.03
C GLN A 675 -1.61 0.45 7.63
N PHE A 676 -0.89 0.24 6.53
CA PHE A 676 -0.52 -1.10 6.06
C PHE A 676 0.50 -1.78 6.96
N VAL A 677 1.40 -1.00 7.50
CA VAL A 677 2.42 -1.39 8.46
C VAL A 677 2.24 -0.47 9.65
N ASP A 678 2.06 -1.04 10.83
CA ASP A 678 1.97 -0.24 12.06
C ASP A 678 3.34 0.33 12.39
N THR A 679 3.56 1.57 11.99
CA THR A 679 4.80 2.33 12.26
C THR A 679 4.79 2.99 13.63
N GLY A 680 3.85 2.63 14.50
CA GLY A 680 3.74 3.19 15.84
C GLY A 680 2.90 4.47 15.93
N GLY A 681 1.99 4.71 14.97
CA GLY A 681 1.12 5.90 14.95
C GLY A 681 1.79 7.13 14.34
N GLU A 682 2.76 6.93 13.47
CA GLU A 682 3.41 8.02 12.73
C GLU A 682 2.49 8.57 11.64
N LYS A 683 2.31 9.91 11.62
CA LYS A 683 1.54 10.59 10.58
C LYS A 683 2.33 10.62 9.26
N PRO A 684 1.64 10.66 8.10
CA PRO A 684 2.30 10.63 6.78
C PRO A 684 3.31 11.75 6.55
N LEU A 685 2.96 12.98 6.98
CA LEU A 685 3.85 14.12 6.91
C LEU A 685 4.57 14.29 8.24
N GLN A 686 5.89 14.26 8.19
CA GLN A 686 6.75 14.54 9.35
C GLN A 686 7.90 15.43 8.93
N ILE A 687 8.06 16.52 9.65
CA ILE A 687 9.21 17.43 9.55
C ILE A 687 9.93 17.38 10.89
N ALA A 688 11.17 16.97 10.89
CA ALA A 688 12.05 16.98 12.05
C ALA A 688 12.95 18.23 12.00
N LEU A 689 12.90 19.03 13.03
CA LEU A 689 13.82 20.11 13.29
C LEU A 689 14.94 19.58 14.18
N LEU A 690 16.19 19.65 13.75
CA LEU A 690 17.35 19.11 14.45
C LEU A 690 18.24 20.24 14.94
N GLY A 691 18.64 20.20 16.20
CA GLY A 691 19.52 21.21 16.81
C GLY A 691 19.93 20.79 18.21
N ASP A 692 20.73 21.60 18.86
CA ASP A 692 21.27 21.31 20.19
C ASP A 692 20.42 21.94 21.33
N ASP A 693 19.75 23.05 21.06
CA ASP A 693 18.92 23.77 22.03
C ASP A 693 17.47 23.32 21.93
N ILE A 694 17.00 22.58 22.93
CA ILE A 694 15.66 21.98 22.95
C ILE A 694 14.55 23.03 23.11
N ASP A 695 14.83 24.14 23.78
CA ASP A 695 13.85 25.19 23.97
C ASP A 695 13.60 25.93 22.65
N VAL A 696 14.68 26.28 21.95
CA VAL A 696 14.60 26.91 20.63
C VAL A 696 13.92 25.94 19.61
N LEU A 697 14.24 24.64 19.68
CA LEU A 697 13.59 23.64 18.84
C LEU A 697 12.09 23.55 19.11
N SER A 698 11.70 23.46 20.38
CA SER A 698 10.30 23.35 20.80
C SER A 698 9.49 24.58 20.38
N ASP A 699 9.99 25.78 20.67
CA ASP A 699 9.33 27.04 20.34
C ASP A 699 9.20 27.20 18.81
N THR A 700 10.25 26.84 18.07
CA THR A 700 10.23 26.87 16.60
C THR A 700 9.20 25.88 16.05
N ALA A 701 9.15 24.64 16.56
CA ALA A 701 8.20 23.63 16.12
C ALA A 701 6.76 24.06 16.37
N GLN A 702 6.46 24.64 17.52
CA GLN A 702 5.14 25.16 17.85
C GLN A 702 4.76 26.38 16.99
N ALA A 703 5.69 27.30 16.75
CA ALA A 703 5.45 28.45 15.87
C ALA A 703 5.14 28.03 14.43
N ILE A 704 5.89 27.06 13.89
CA ILE A 704 5.62 26.49 12.56
C ILE A 704 4.28 25.73 12.56
N GLN A 705 4.00 24.93 13.59
CA GLN A 705 2.74 24.21 13.72
C GLN A 705 1.53 25.16 13.64
N GLN A 706 1.57 26.27 14.38
CA GLN A 706 0.48 27.25 14.38
C GLN A 706 0.24 27.84 12.99
N ARG A 707 1.29 28.07 12.20
CA ARG A 707 1.20 28.61 10.85
C ARG A 707 0.66 27.59 9.86
N VAL A 708 1.21 26.37 9.87
CA VAL A 708 0.82 25.32 8.93
C VAL A 708 -0.55 24.72 9.26
N ARG A 709 -1.04 24.85 10.51
CA ARG A 709 -2.40 24.45 10.90
C ARG A 709 -3.49 25.19 10.10
N GLY A 710 -3.20 26.37 9.59
CA GLY A 710 -4.11 27.14 8.74
C GLY A 710 -4.16 26.68 7.29
N PHE A 711 -3.30 25.77 6.86
CA PHE A 711 -3.27 25.29 5.48
C PHE A 711 -4.37 24.24 5.24
N SER A 712 -5.23 24.49 4.25
CA SER A 712 -6.30 23.55 3.87
C SER A 712 -5.78 22.19 3.38
N ALA A 713 -4.51 22.11 2.99
CA ALA A 713 -3.82 20.89 2.57
C ALA A 713 -3.49 19.95 3.73
N LEU A 714 -3.47 20.44 4.97
CA LEU A 714 -3.03 19.71 6.16
C LEU A 714 -4.17 19.53 7.16
N ALA A 715 -4.19 18.39 7.82
CA ALA A 715 -5.14 18.04 8.86
C ALA A 715 -4.40 17.50 10.09
N ASP A 716 -5.00 17.62 11.26
CA ASP A 716 -4.52 17.04 12.51
C ASP A 716 -3.05 17.39 12.82
N VAL A 717 -2.67 18.67 12.61
CA VAL A 717 -1.28 19.13 12.77
C VAL A 717 -0.87 19.14 14.25
N THR A 718 0.17 18.39 14.58
CA THR A 718 0.75 18.32 15.93
C THR A 718 2.24 18.68 15.92
N ALA A 719 2.73 19.20 17.01
CA ALA A 719 4.18 19.42 17.22
C ALA A 719 4.62 18.79 18.55
N THR A 720 5.86 18.30 18.59
CA THR A 720 6.52 17.90 19.84
C THR A 720 7.07 19.13 20.58
N GLY A 721 7.51 18.95 21.82
CA GLY A 721 8.00 20.06 22.64
C GLY A 721 6.90 20.71 23.48
N GLN A 722 5.84 19.96 23.79
CA GLN A 722 4.81 20.43 24.72
C GLN A 722 5.34 20.45 26.14
N ARG A 723 4.93 21.47 26.90
CA ARG A 723 5.32 21.65 28.28
C ARG A 723 4.16 21.32 29.22
N ASN A 724 4.50 20.79 30.37
CA ASN A 724 3.56 20.62 31.47
C ASN A 724 3.25 22.00 32.11
N PRO A 725 2.26 22.13 33.01
CA PRO A 725 1.96 23.40 33.70
C PRO A 725 3.11 23.94 34.55
N ALA A 726 4.08 23.11 34.93
CA ALA A 726 5.28 23.52 35.63
C ALA A 726 6.35 24.13 34.70
N GLY A 727 6.17 24.02 33.39
CA GLY A 727 7.08 24.51 32.35
C GLY A 727 8.06 23.46 31.82
N ASP A 728 8.05 22.21 32.31
CA ASP A 728 8.96 21.17 31.88
C ASP A 728 8.47 20.52 30.60
N LEU A 729 9.39 20.09 29.75
CA LEU A 729 9.08 19.35 28.54
C LEU A 729 8.53 17.96 28.88
N MET A 730 7.43 17.59 28.23
CA MET A 730 6.80 16.28 28.41
C MET A 730 7.56 15.14 27.72
N GLU A 731 8.26 15.46 26.64
CA GLU A 731 9.06 14.50 25.87
C GLU A 731 10.22 15.20 25.17
N ILE A 732 11.35 14.52 25.07
CA ILE A 732 12.51 14.94 24.27
C ILE A 732 12.82 13.82 23.28
N GLU A 733 12.78 14.14 22.01
CA GLU A 733 13.06 13.17 20.96
C GLU A 733 14.46 13.38 20.36
N HIS A 734 15.13 12.28 20.01
CA HIS A 734 16.40 12.31 19.28
C HIS A 734 16.27 11.62 17.93
N ARG A 735 16.98 12.14 16.96
CA ARG A 735 17.12 11.58 15.63
C ARG A 735 18.56 11.75 15.14
N LYS A 736 19.16 10.65 14.70
CA LYS A 736 20.57 10.67 14.26
C LYS A 736 21.54 11.23 15.32
N GLY A 737 21.29 10.93 16.60
CA GLY A 737 22.11 11.41 17.72
C GLY A 737 21.99 12.91 18.03
N LYS A 738 20.98 13.59 17.51
CA LYS A 738 20.67 15.01 17.81
C LYS A 738 19.27 15.15 18.36
N ARG A 739 19.06 16.14 19.20
CA ARG A 739 17.72 16.51 19.65
C ARG A 739 16.86 16.90 18.46
N ALA A 740 15.62 16.45 18.47
CA ALA A 740 14.66 16.66 17.40
C ALA A 740 13.34 17.17 17.94
N ALA A 741 12.76 18.15 17.26
CA ALA A 741 11.35 18.52 17.45
C ALA A 741 10.61 18.24 16.14
N TYR A 742 9.49 17.55 16.24
CA TYR A 742 8.72 17.13 15.07
C TYR A 742 7.46 17.97 14.88
N ILE A 743 7.17 18.24 13.62
CA ILE A 743 5.86 18.69 13.17
C ILE A 743 5.26 17.55 12.36
N ARG A 744 4.11 17.04 12.81
CA ARG A 744 3.44 15.89 12.21
C ARG A 744 2.04 16.28 11.76
N ALA A 745 1.63 15.84 10.55
CA ALA A 745 0.32 16.14 10.02
C ALA A 745 -0.23 15.00 9.16
N ASN A 746 -1.56 14.93 9.10
CA ASN A 746 -2.29 14.20 8.09
C ASN A 746 -2.52 15.08 6.86
N VAL A 747 -2.83 14.47 5.71
CA VAL A 747 -3.14 15.18 4.47
C VAL A 747 -4.64 15.23 4.28
N SER A 748 -5.19 16.39 3.93
CA SER A 748 -6.61 16.57 3.63
C SER A 748 -6.99 15.92 2.30
N GLN A 749 -8.27 15.59 2.14
CA GLN A 749 -8.78 15.02 0.89
C GLN A 749 -8.51 15.95 -0.31
N GLY A 750 -8.12 15.36 -1.43
CA GLY A 750 -7.84 16.10 -2.66
C GLY A 750 -6.46 16.75 -2.73
N THR A 751 -5.65 16.70 -1.66
CA THR A 751 -4.27 17.17 -1.66
C THR A 751 -3.31 15.98 -1.73
N SER A 752 -2.22 16.11 -2.47
CA SER A 752 -1.17 15.08 -2.48
C SER A 752 -0.21 15.26 -1.29
N LEU A 753 0.36 14.14 -0.82
CA LEU A 753 1.38 14.21 0.23
C LEU A 753 2.60 15.04 -0.23
N GLY A 754 2.97 14.97 -1.52
CA GLY A 754 4.07 15.73 -2.07
C GLY A 754 3.83 17.23 -2.00
N ASP A 755 2.65 17.70 -2.44
CA ASP A 755 2.28 19.12 -2.40
C ASP A 755 2.17 19.62 -0.96
N ALA A 756 1.52 18.86 -0.09
CA ALA A 756 1.40 19.16 1.32
C ALA A 756 2.78 19.28 2.02
N THR A 757 3.69 18.34 1.67
CA THR A 757 5.06 18.35 2.20
C THR A 757 5.84 19.56 1.71
N GLN A 758 5.74 19.91 0.44
CA GLN A 758 6.42 21.06 -0.13
C GLN A 758 5.96 22.36 0.53
N LEU A 759 4.65 22.57 0.67
CA LEU A 759 4.09 23.74 1.37
C LEU A 759 4.59 23.83 2.80
N ALA A 760 4.59 22.71 3.53
CA ALA A 760 5.04 22.69 4.91
C ALA A 760 6.56 22.93 5.04
N ILE A 761 7.37 22.45 4.09
CA ILE A 761 8.83 22.69 4.06
C ILE A 761 9.13 24.15 3.74
N GLU A 762 8.44 24.76 2.78
CA GLU A 762 8.63 26.17 2.43
C GLU A 762 8.35 27.07 3.62
N GLU A 763 7.24 26.84 4.33
CA GLU A 763 6.90 27.58 5.54
C GLU A 763 7.90 27.34 6.67
N ALA A 764 8.31 26.07 6.87
CA ALA A 764 9.32 25.75 7.88
C ALA A 764 10.64 26.44 7.57
N ARG A 765 11.16 26.37 6.34
CA ARG A 765 12.43 26.99 5.94
C ARG A 765 12.44 28.51 6.10
N ALA A 766 11.32 29.17 5.81
CA ALA A 766 11.20 30.62 5.95
C ALA A 766 11.33 31.08 7.41
N ASN A 767 11.14 30.20 8.38
CA ASN A 767 11.07 30.47 9.80
C ASN A 767 12.12 29.73 10.64
N LEU A 768 13.15 29.15 10.03
CA LEU A 768 14.20 28.42 10.73
C LEU A 768 15.23 29.42 11.38
N PRO A 769 15.45 29.35 12.70
CA PRO A 769 16.55 30.05 13.34
C PRO A 769 17.92 29.51 12.90
N PRO A 770 18.99 30.29 13.02
CA PRO A 770 20.36 29.82 12.82
C PRO A 770 20.68 28.65 13.77
N GLY A 771 21.32 27.60 13.23
CA GLY A 771 21.71 26.43 14.01
C GLY A 771 20.68 25.28 13.99
N ILE A 772 19.47 25.48 13.50
CA ILE A 772 18.48 24.44 13.30
C ILE A 772 18.51 23.96 11.85
N SER A 773 18.56 22.64 11.67
CA SER A 773 18.45 21.98 10.37
C SER A 773 17.13 21.21 10.26
N LEU A 774 16.62 21.09 9.02
CA LEU A 774 15.38 20.38 8.70
C LEU A 774 15.70 19.03 8.10
N ASP A 775 15.07 17.98 8.62
CA ASP A 775 15.08 16.63 8.07
C ASP A 775 13.64 16.13 7.87
N LEU A 776 13.42 15.23 6.90
CA LEU A 776 12.11 14.67 6.62
C LEU A 776 11.98 13.29 7.26
N GLY A 777 10.80 13.00 7.79
CA GLY A 777 10.41 11.72 8.34
C GLY A 777 9.13 11.17 7.69
N GLY A 778 8.65 10.05 8.19
CA GLY A 778 7.42 9.43 7.72
C GLY A 778 7.42 9.09 6.22
N ASP A 779 6.24 9.12 5.61
CA ASP A 779 6.09 8.85 4.19
C ASP A 779 6.69 9.94 3.29
N SER A 780 6.86 11.17 3.83
CA SER A 780 7.52 12.26 3.11
C SER A 780 9.00 11.96 2.80
N ALA A 781 9.73 11.36 3.73
CA ALA A 781 11.11 10.91 3.49
C ALA A 781 11.15 9.76 2.48
N ARG A 782 10.21 8.83 2.57
CA ARG A 782 10.12 7.66 1.68
C ARG A 782 9.89 8.03 0.22
N ILE A 783 9.19 9.13 -0.09
CA ILE A 783 9.01 9.60 -1.47
C ILE A 783 10.37 9.88 -2.13
N SER A 784 11.28 10.55 -1.45
CA SER A 784 12.64 10.83 -1.97
C SER A 784 13.42 9.55 -2.24
N ASP A 785 13.41 8.61 -1.29
CA ASP A 785 14.10 7.32 -1.41
C ASP A 785 13.56 6.49 -2.57
N ILE A 786 12.22 6.55 -2.78
CA ILE A 786 11.55 5.89 -3.89
C ILE A 786 12.04 6.46 -5.20
N LEU A 787 11.97 7.78 -5.40
CA LEU A 787 12.37 8.42 -6.64
C LEU A 787 13.82 8.11 -6.98
N GLN A 788 14.71 8.11 -5.99
CA GLN A 788 16.11 7.75 -6.17
C GLN A 788 16.27 6.26 -6.55
N SER A 789 15.60 5.35 -5.83
CA SER A 789 15.69 3.90 -6.09
C SER A 789 15.12 3.54 -7.46
N PHE A 790 13.99 4.15 -7.85
CA PHE A 790 13.41 3.98 -9.18
C PHE A 790 14.28 4.59 -10.28
N GLY A 791 14.88 5.75 -10.05
CA GLY A 791 15.84 6.38 -10.97
C GLY A 791 17.02 5.48 -11.25
N ASN A 792 17.62 4.90 -10.21
CA ASN A 792 18.72 3.94 -10.32
C ASN A 792 18.28 2.66 -11.07
N THR A 793 17.10 2.14 -10.76
CA THR A 793 16.54 0.93 -11.39
C THR A 793 16.23 1.16 -12.86
N ILE A 794 15.63 2.30 -13.23
CA ILE A 794 15.36 2.68 -14.62
C ILE A 794 16.69 2.79 -15.38
N SER A 795 17.68 3.43 -14.81
CA SER A 795 19.02 3.58 -15.43
C SER A 795 19.67 2.24 -15.68
N LEU A 796 19.65 1.34 -14.69
CA LEU A 796 20.17 -0.02 -14.83
C LEU A 796 19.38 -0.84 -15.85
N SER A 797 18.05 -0.71 -15.87
CA SER A 797 17.18 -1.38 -16.84
C SER A 797 17.49 -0.94 -18.28
N VAL A 798 17.65 0.36 -18.51
CA VAL A 798 18.03 0.90 -19.82
C VAL A 798 19.41 0.36 -20.25
N LEU A 799 20.37 0.28 -19.33
CA LEU A 799 21.69 -0.28 -19.59
C LEU A 799 21.61 -1.78 -19.96
N CYS A 800 20.82 -2.55 -19.23
CA CYS A 800 20.58 -3.98 -19.50
C CYS A 800 19.89 -4.18 -20.87
N ILE A 801 18.87 -3.37 -21.18
CA ILE A 801 18.22 -3.38 -22.51
C ILE A 801 19.23 -3.12 -23.61
N LEU A 802 20.06 -2.08 -23.45
CA LEU A 802 21.11 -1.73 -24.41
C LEU A 802 22.06 -2.91 -24.63
N GLY A 803 22.50 -3.56 -23.54
CA GLY A 803 23.36 -4.74 -23.60
C GLY A 803 22.74 -5.89 -24.41
N VAL A 804 21.48 -6.24 -24.10
CA VAL A 804 20.75 -7.29 -24.82
C VAL A 804 20.57 -6.94 -26.30
N LEU A 805 20.22 -5.69 -26.61
CA LEU A 805 20.01 -5.26 -27.99
C LEU A 805 21.33 -5.21 -28.80
N VAL A 806 22.43 -4.73 -28.20
CA VAL A 806 23.76 -4.71 -28.86
C VAL A 806 24.19 -6.13 -29.17
N PHE A 807 24.03 -7.05 -28.21
CA PHE A 807 24.34 -8.47 -28.42
C PHE A 807 23.51 -9.08 -29.56
N LEU A 808 22.21 -8.75 -29.62
CA LEU A 808 21.30 -9.27 -30.63
C LEU A 808 21.59 -8.75 -32.04
N PHE A 809 21.70 -7.42 -32.19
CA PHE A 809 21.82 -6.77 -33.51
C PHE A 809 23.26 -6.75 -34.00
N GLY A 810 24.26 -6.95 -33.12
CA GLY A 810 25.68 -6.81 -33.47
C GLY A 810 26.02 -5.39 -33.99
N SER A 811 25.26 -4.41 -33.57
CA SER A 811 25.32 -3.01 -33.99
C SER A 811 25.01 -2.10 -32.81
N TRP A 812 25.60 -0.92 -32.74
CA TRP A 812 25.28 0.11 -31.78
C TRP A 812 24.13 1.04 -32.25
N VAL A 813 23.91 1.13 -33.57
CA VAL A 813 22.95 2.06 -34.17
C VAL A 813 21.51 1.55 -33.99
N ASP A 814 21.27 0.27 -34.26
CA ASP A 814 19.93 -0.31 -34.15
C ASP A 814 19.36 -0.26 -32.71
N PRO A 815 20.17 -0.59 -31.68
CA PRO A 815 19.75 -0.39 -30.28
C PRO A 815 19.39 1.06 -29.93
N LEU A 816 20.17 2.03 -30.38
CA LEU A 816 19.89 3.46 -30.17
C LEU A 816 18.57 3.87 -30.82
N VAL A 817 18.29 3.43 -32.06
CA VAL A 817 16.98 3.68 -32.72
C VAL A 817 15.83 3.14 -31.87
N ILE A 818 15.98 1.94 -31.30
CA ILE A 818 14.94 1.29 -30.51
C ILE A 818 14.75 2.03 -29.17
N LEU A 819 15.85 2.40 -28.50
CA LEU A 819 15.79 3.11 -27.21
C LEU A 819 15.13 4.49 -27.31
N PHE A 820 15.27 5.17 -28.43
CA PHE A 820 14.57 6.44 -28.67
C PHE A 820 13.04 6.33 -28.72
N SER A 821 12.47 5.12 -28.81
CA SER A 821 11.04 4.92 -28.69
C SER A 821 10.54 5.03 -27.26
N LEU A 822 11.38 4.87 -26.23
CA LEU A 822 11.01 4.89 -24.82
C LEU A 822 10.46 6.25 -24.37
N PRO A 823 11.13 7.39 -24.64
CA PRO A 823 10.62 8.69 -24.23
C PRO A 823 9.23 9.05 -24.78
N LEU A 824 8.83 8.46 -25.90
CA LEU A 824 7.56 8.76 -26.57
C LEU A 824 6.33 8.30 -25.79
N SER A 825 6.50 7.40 -24.83
CA SER A 825 5.40 6.91 -23.98
C SER A 825 5.08 7.83 -22.82
N ILE A 826 6.05 8.64 -22.38
CA ILE A 826 5.93 9.43 -21.16
C ILE A 826 4.79 10.43 -21.26
N VAL A 827 4.65 11.11 -22.41
CA VAL A 827 3.56 12.08 -22.59
C VAL A 827 2.18 11.43 -22.44
N GLY A 828 1.99 10.23 -23.00
CA GLY A 828 0.70 9.55 -22.90
C GLY A 828 0.42 9.02 -21.50
N ALA A 829 1.43 8.49 -20.83
CA ALA A 829 1.30 8.03 -19.44
C ALA A 829 0.95 9.20 -18.52
N MET A 830 1.66 10.33 -18.61
CA MET A 830 1.39 11.52 -17.80
C MET A 830 0.03 12.15 -18.12
N LEU A 831 -0.31 12.25 -19.38
CA LEU A 831 -1.60 12.78 -19.79
C LEU A 831 -2.77 11.91 -19.30
N ALA A 832 -2.63 10.59 -19.37
CA ALA A 832 -3.67 9.68 -18.89
C ALA A 832 -3.84 9.76 -17.37
N LEU A 833 -2.75 9.84 -16.59
CA LEU A 833 -2.78 10.04 -15.14
C LEU A 833 -3.45 11.36 -14.77
N LEU A 834 -3.10 12.45 -15.47
CA LEU A 834 -3.69 13.77 -15.25
C LEU A 834 -5.20 13.78 -15.56
N LEU A 835 -5.63 13.21 -16.69
CA LEU A 835 -7.04 13.15 -17.09
C LEU A 835 -7.87 12.26 -16.14
N ALA A 836 -7.29 11.18 -15.64
CA ALA A 836 -7.93 10.29 -14.68
C ALA A 836 -7.82 10.80 -13.22
N GLN A 837 -7.20 11.95 -12.98
CA GLN A 837 -6.90 12.49 -11.64
C GLN A 837 -6.21 11.47 -10.73
N SER A 838 -5.35 10.64 -11.32
CA SER A 838 -4.67 9.54 -10.64
C SER A 838 -3.27 9.96 -10.22
N GLY A 839 -2.83 9.55 -9.01
CA GLY A 839 -1.57 10.00 -8.44
C GLY A 839 -0.31 9.47 -9.15
N PHE A 840 0.71 10.33 -9.22
CA PHE A 840 2.06 9.94 -9.60
C PHE A 840 2.82 9.47 -8.37
N GLY A 841 2.89 8.17 -8.16
CA GLY A 841 3.51 7.55 -6.99
C GLY A 841 4.20 6.23 -7.33
N MET A 842 4.50 5.47 -6.31
CA MET A 842 5.19 4.20 -6.40
C MET A 842 4.56 3.25 -7.44
N ILE A 843 3.25 3.17 -7.47
CA ILE A 843 2.49 2.26 -8.34
C ILE A 843 2.49 2.72 -9.80
N SER A 844 2.33 4.01 -10.08
CA SER A 844 2.41 4.56 -11.43
C SER A 844 3.83 4.50 -12.01
N LEU A 845 4.86 4.65 -11.17
CA LEU A 845 6.28 4.43 -11.55
C LEU A 845 6.53 3.00 -12.01
N LEU A 846 5.92 1.99 -11.36
CA LEU A 846 5.95 0.61 -11.87
C LEU A 846 5.33 0.51 -13.28
N GLY A 847 4.25 1.23 -13.54
CA GLY A 847 3.64 1.32 -14.87
C GLY A 847 4.62 1.88 -15.91
N LEU A 848 5.41 2.89 -15.56
CA LEU A 848 6.44 3.44 -16.45
C LEU A 848 7.55 2.42 -16.73
N ILE A 849 8.03 1.71 -15.70
CA ILE A 849 9.02 0.63 -15.89
C ILE A 849 8.44 -0.47 -16.79
N PHE A 850 7.19 -0.82 -16.62
CA PHE A 850 6.51 -1.80 -17.46
C PHE A 850 6.46 -1.36 -18.93
N LEU A 851 6.18 -0.07 -19.17
CA LEU A 851 6.21 0.52 -20.51
C LEU A 851 7.60 0.40 -21.16
N LEU A 852 8.69 0.58 -20.39
CA LEU A 852 10.05 0.43 -20.93
C LEU A 852 10.27 -0.95 -21.55
N GLY A 853 9.76 -2.01 -20.93
CA GLY A 853 9.83 -3.37 -21.45
C GLY A 853 8.97 -3.61 -22.69
N LEU A 854 7.74 -3.10 -22.68
CA LEU A 854 6.73 -3.41 -23.67
C LEU A 854 6.91 -2.67 -24.98
N ILE A 855 7.28 -1.39 -24.94
CA ILE A 855 7.40 -0.52 -26.12
C ILE A 855 8.53 -0.99 -27.05
N ASN A 856 9.65 -1.42 -26.48
CA ASN A 856 10.81 -1.87 -27.25
C ASN A 856 10.47 -3.03 -28.18
N LYS A 857 9.52 -3.89 -27.81
CA LYS A 857 9.12 -5.06 -28.59
C LYS A 857 8.63 -4.68 -29.99
N ASN A 858 7.79 -3.63 -30.10
CA ASN A 858 7.28 -3.17 -31.37
C ASN A 858 8.39 -2.59 -32.25
N ALA A 859 9.30 -1.81 -31.67
CA ALA A 859 10.45 -1.25 -32.38
C ALA A 859 11.44 -2.32 -32.83
N ILE A 860 11.72 -3.34 -31.98
CA ILE A 860 12.60 -4.48 -32.30
C ILE A 860 12.08 -5.24 -33.52
N LEU A 861 10.79 -5.61 -33.52
CA LEU A 861 10.13 -6.34 -34.61
C LEU A 861 10.19 -5.56 -35.94
N LEU A 862 10.01 -4.24 -35.88
CA LEU A 862 10.06 -3.39 -37.05
C LEU A 862 11.48 -3.23 -37.60
N VAL A 863 12.45 -2.90 -36.75
CA VAL A 863 13.86 -2.69 -37.15
C VAL A 863 14.48 -3.99 -37.65
N ASP A 864 14.24 -5.12 -36.99
CA ASP A 864 14.76 -6.41 -37.49
C ASP A 864 14.20 -6.76 -38.86
N TYR A 865 12.91 -6.52 -39.11
CA TYR A 865 12.30 -6.81 -40.40
C TYR A 865 12.80 -5.86 -41.49
N ILE A 866 13.04 -4.57 -41.18
CA ILE A 866 13.72 -3.66 -42.13
C ILE A 866 15.11 -4.20 -42.48
N ASN A 867 15.89 -4.65 -41.48
CA ASN A 867 17.23 -5.21 -41.69
C ASN A 867 17.20 -6.51 -42.50
N GLN A 868 16.17 -7.36 -42.35
CA GLN A 868 15.98 -8.55 -43.18
C GLN A 868 15.77 -8.19 -44.66
N LEU A 869 14.84 -7.26 -44.95
CA LEU A 869 14.58 -6.81 -46.32
C LEU A 869 15.80 -6.14 -46.96
N ARG A 870 16.58 -5.43 -46.18
CA ARG A 870 17.85 -4.85 -46.65
C ARG A 870 18.89 -5.91 -47.03
N ARG A 871 18.97 -7.00 -46.27
CA ARG A 871 19.85 -8.15 -46.60
C ARG A 871 19.36 -8.90 -47.86
N GLU A 872 18.06 -8.85 -48.15
CA GLU A 872 17.47 -9.36 -49.40
C GLU A 872 17.72 -8.42 -50.61
N GLY A 873 18.35 -7.26 -50.40
CA GLY A 873 18.80 -6.35 -51.49
C GLY A 873 17.88 -5.11 -51.71
N LEU A 874 16.87 -4.90 -50.89
CA LEU A 874 16.03 -3.71 -51.01
C LEU A 874 16.78 -2.46 -50.57
N SER A 875 16.53 -1.35 -51.26
CA SER A 875 17.02 -0.04 -50.82
C SER A 875 16.45 0.33 -49.46
N ARG A 876 17.15 1.16 -48.68
CA ARG A 876 16.71 1.59 -47.35
C ARG A 876 15.27 2.08 -47.31
N THR A 877 14.90 2.98 -48.24
CA THR A 877 13.57 3.59 -48.31
C THR A 877 12.50 2.55 -48.68
N GLU A 878 12.79 1.68 -49.62
CA GLU A 878 11.91 0.60 -50.02
C GLU A 878 11.72 -0.44 -48.90
N ALA A 879 12.79 -0.80 -48.21
CA ALA A 879 12.71 -1.70 -47.08
C ALA A 879 11.80 -1.16 -45.96
N ILE A 880 11.94 0.14 -45.63
CA ILE A 880 11.07 0.84 -44.66
C ILE A 880 9.61 0.87 -45.11
N LEU A 881 9.35 1.30 -46.36
CA LEU A 881 8.01 1.41 -46.90
C LEU A 881 7.30 0.07 -47.15
N THR A 882 8.07 -1.01 -47.12
CA THR A 882 7.56 -2.39 -47.21
C THR A 882 7.37 -3.00 -45.83
N ALA A 883 8.32 -2.83 -44.92
CA ALA A 883 8.27 -3.37 -43.58
C ALA A 883 7.15 -2.76 -42.73
N GLY A 884 7.00 -1.43 -42.78
CA GLY A 884 6.02 -0.69 -42.01
C GLY A 884 4.58 -1.24 -42.14
N PRO A 885 4.00 -1.25 -43.37
CA PRO A 885 2.65 -1.79 -43.55
C PRO A 885 2.44 -3.25 -43.16
N ILE A 886 3.47 -4.12 -43.34
CA ILE A 886 3.39 -5.52 -42.98
C ILE A 886 3.38 -5.72 -41.45
N ARG A 887 4.16 -4.91 -40.73
CA ARG A 887 4.28 -5.00 -39.28
C ARG A 887 3.19 -4.20 -38.51
N LEU A 888 2.49 -3.30 -39.19
CA LEU A 888 1.46 -2.46 -38.54
C LEU A 888 0.32 -3.29 -37.93
N ARG A 889 -0.18 -4.31 -38.63
CA ARG A 889 -1.25 -5.17 -38.16
C ARG A 889 -0.88 -5.93 -36.87
N PRO A 890 0.26 -6.67 -36.80
CA PRO A 890 0.73 -7.25 -35.55
C PRO A 890 0.87 -6.23 -34.40
N ILE A 891 1.47 -5.05 -34.66
CA ILE A 891 1.68 -4.02 -33.66
C ILE A 891 0.34 -3.51 -33.09
N LEU A 892 -0.63 -3.19 -33.94
CA LEU A 892 -1.95 -2.74 -33.47
C LEU A 892 -2.71 -3.85 -32.72
N MET A 893 -2.59 -5.10 -33.16
CA MET A 893 -3.25 -6.23 -32.53
C MET A 893 -2.71 -6.47 -31.11
N THR A 894 -1.40 -6.46 -30.94
CA THR A 894 -0.76 -6.63 -29.63
C THR A 894 -1.10 -5.47 -28.70
N THR A 895 -0.99 -4.24 -29.17
CA THR A 895 -1.33 -3.04 -28.38
C THR A 895 -2.81 -3.04 -27.96
N ALA A 896 -3.73 -3.36 -28.87
CA ALA A 896 -5.17 -3.41 -28.56
C ALA A 896 -5.49 -4.51 -27.55
N SER A 897 -4.85 -5.70 -27.69
CA SER A 897 -5.01 -6.79 -26.73
C SER A 897 -4.52 -6.42 -25.33
N THR A 898 -3.36 -5.74 -25.24
CA THR A 898 -2.82 -5.28 -23.97
C THR A 898 -3.68 -4.19 -23.33
N ILE A 899 -4.12 -3.18 -24.11
CA ILE A 899 -4.97 -2.11 -23.61
C ILE A 899 -6.29 -2.66 -23.07
N LEU A 900 -6.98 -3.52 -23.85
CA LEU A 900 -8.27 -4.06 -23.43
C LEU A 900 -8.13 -5.11 -22.32
N GLY A 901 -7.00 -5.82 -22.27
CA GLY A 901 -6.66 -6.69 -21.13
C GLY A 901 -6.44 -5.92 -19.82
N MET A 902 -5.95 -4.68 -19.90
CA MET A 902 -5.75 -3.81 -18.73
C MET A 902 -6.95 -2.94 -18.38
N LEU A 903 -7.93 -2.84 -19.27
CA LEU A 903 -9.09 -1.96 -19.09
C LEU A 903 -9.89 -2.27 -17.80
N PRO A 904 -10.17 -3.53 -17.42
CA PRO A 904 -10.85 -3.83 -16.15
C PRO A 904 -10.10 -3.30 -14.93
N ILE A 905 -8.76 -3.33 -14.96
CA ILE A 905 -7.89 -2.83 -13.90
C ILE A 905 -7.91 -1.29 -13.87
N ALA A 906 -7.88 -0.65 -15.03
CA ALA A 906 -7.87 0.81 -15.16
C ALA A 906 -9.20 1.45 -14.74
N ILE A 907 -10.34 0.78 -15.00
CA ILE A 907 -11.67 1.22 -14.55
C ILE A 907 -11.78 1.20 -13.03
N GLY A 908 -11.02 0.33 -12.36
CA GLY A 908 -10.93 0.34 -10.92
C GLY A 908 -12.14 -0.27 -10.20
N TRP A 909 -12.67 -1.39 -10.66
CA TRP A 909 -13.76 -2.08 -9.98
C TRP A 909 -13.28 -2.90 -8.79
N GLY A 910 -14.00 -2.75 -7.64
CA GLY A 910 -13.85 -3.55 -6.42
C GLY A 910 -12.72 -3.08 -5.51
N ALA A 911 -12.64 -3.70 -4.33
CA ALA A 911 -11.68 -3.36 -3.29
C ALA A 911 -10.22 -3.46 -3.78
N GLY A 912 -9.35 -2.54 -3.36
CA GLY A 912 -7.95 -2.46 -3.76
C GLY A 912 -7.72 -1.95 -5.19
N ALA A 913 -8.76 -1.42 -5.83
CA ALA A 913 -8.66 -0.83 -7.16
C ALA A 913 -7.73 0.39 -7.19
N GLU A 914 -7.74 1.17 -6.12
CA GLU A 914 -6.91 2.36 -5.94
C GLU A 914 -5.41 2.05 -6.07
N LEU A 915 -4.99 0.85 -5.65
CA LEU A 915 -3.61 0.38 -5.81
C LEU A 915 -3.28 -0.04 -7.25
N ARG A 916 -4.26 -0.45 -8.04
CA ARG A 916 -4.03 -1.07 -9.35
C ARG A 916 -4.27 -0.10 -10.51
N ALA A 917 -5.28 0.75 -10.40
CA ALA A 917 -5.72 1.64 -11.46
C ALA A 917 -4.64 2.62 -11.94
N PRO A 918 -3.86 3.32 -11.07
CA PRO A 918 -2.84 4.28 -11.52
C PRO A 918 -1.82 3.68 -12.46
N MET A 919 -1.40 2.45 -12.20
CA MET A 919 -0.45 1.74 -13.05
C MET A 919 -1.06 1.37 -14.40
N ALA A 920 -2.27 0.80 -14.41
CA ALA A 920 -2.95 0.42 -15.65
C ALA A 920 -3.25 1.65 -16.53
N ILE A 921 -3.65 2.76 -15.91
CA ILE A 921 -3.90 4.05 -16.59
C ILE A 921 -2.62 4.57 -17.25
N ALA A 922 -1.50 4.58 -16.51
CA ALA A 922 -0.20 5.01 -17.05
C ALA A 922 0.22 4.12 -18.24
N ILE A 923 0.05 2.80 -18.12
CA ILE A 923 0.39 1.84 -19.17
C ILE A 923 -0.50 2.04 -20.41
N ILE A 924 -1.81 2.15 -20.26
CA ILE A 924 -2.74 2.37 -21.37
C ILE A 924 -2.39 3.67 -22.10
N GLY A 925 -2.26 4.78 -21.37
CA GLY A 925 -1.90 6.06 -21.96
C GLY A 925 -0.56 6.04 -22.69
N GLY A 926 0.45 5.46 -22.05
CA GLY A 926 1.79 5.30 -22.62
C GLY A 926 1.79 4.40 -23.87
N LEU A 927 1.03 3.30 -23.88
CA LEU A 927 0.91 2.40 -25.02
C LEU A 927 0.22 3.06 -26.22
N VAL A 928 -0.85 3.80 -26.01
CA VAL A 928 -1.56 4.51 -27.08
C VAL A 928 -0.61 5.47 -27.79
N THR A 929 0.04 6.34 -27.03
CA THR A 929 0.94 7.35 -27.61
C THR A 929 2.20 6.74 -28.20
N SER A 930 2.82 5.78 -27.49
CA SER A 930 4.02 5.14 -28.01
C SER A 930 3.77 4.35 -29.29
N THR A 931 2.64 3.65 -29.40
CA THR A 931 2.32 2.89 -30.61
C THR A 931 2.09 3.81 -31.82
N LEU A 932 1.38 4.92 -31.61
CA LEU A 932 1.16 5.90 -32.68
C LEU A 932 2.47 6.59 -33.10
N LEU A 933 3.26 7.06 -32.13
CA LEU A 933 4.49 7.80 -32.42
C LEU A 933 5.62 6.88 -32.89
N SER A 934 5.83 5.73 -32.25
CA SER A 934 6.94 4.84 -32.61
C SER A 934 6.79 4.25 -34.01
N SER A 935 5.56 4.00 -34.46
CA SER A 935 5.31 3.53 -35.83
C SER A 935 5.81 4.52 -36.89
N ILE A 936 5.92 5.81 -36.57
CA ILE A 936 6.39 6.88 -37.46
C ILE A 936 7.84 7.26 -37.13
N VAL A 937 8.15 7.48 -35.86
CA VAL A 937 9.45 8.02 -35.42
C VAL A 937 10.57 7.01 -35.58
N VAL A 938 10.34 5.72 -35.25
CA VAL A 938 11.37 4.67 -35.36
C VAL A 938 11.87 4.51 -36.80
N PRO A 939 11.01 4.38 -37.85
CA PRO A 939 11.44 4.36 -39.24
C PRO A 939 12.23 5.58 -39.68
N VAL A 940 11.79 6.78 -39.24
CA VAL A 940 12.46 8.05 -39.57
C VAL A 940 13.83 8.13 -38.92
N LEU A 941 13.92 7.77 -37.64
CA LEU A 941 15.17 7.75 -36.90
C LEU A 941 16.15 6.72 -37.47
N TYR A 942 15.67 5.52 -37.83
CA TYR A 942 16.45 4.50 -38.54
C TYR A 942 17.00 5.07 -39.84
N ALA A 943 16.18 5.72 -40.64
CA ALA A 943 16.61 6.32 -41.91
C ALA A 943 17.70 7.40 -41.72
N THR A 944 17.57 8.21 -40.67
CA THR A 944 18.50 9.31 -40.32
C THR A 944 19.84 8.78 -39.85
N LEU A 945 19.84 7.87 -38.87
CA LEU A 945 21.07 7.34 -38.27
C LEU A 945 21.87 6.42 -39.25
N ASP A 946 21.16 5.63 -40.06
CA ASP A 946 21.81 4.80 -41.09
C ASP A 946 22.45 5.64 -42.19
N ARG A 947 21.86 6.82 -42.49
CA ARG A 947 22.49 7.79 -43.43
C ARG A 947 23.80 8.34 -42.89
N LEU A 948 23.88 8.63 -41.62
CA LEU A 948 25.09 9.08 -40.94
C LEU A 948 26.19 7.99 -40.91
N ARG A 949 25.80 6.73 -40.78
CA ARG A 949 26.70 5.58 -40.86
C ARG A 949 27.31 5.39 -42.24
N SER A 950 26.52 5.46 -43.31
CA SER A 950 27.01 5.31 -44.68
C SER A 950 27.94 6.47 -45.11
N GLN A 951 27.72 7.69 -44.64
CA GLN A 951 28.61 8.83 -44.90
C GLN A 951 29.97 8.70 -44.17
N LYS A 952 30.02 8.09 -42.96
CA LYS A 952 31.30 7.84 -42.27
C LYS A 952 32.14 6.76 -42.96
N GLN A 953 31.51 5.72 -43.51
CA GLN A 953 32.22 4.67 -44.26
C GLN A 953 32.80 5.21 -45.60
N PHE A 954 32.13 6.15 -46.24
CA PHE A 954 32.57 6.81 -47.48
C PHE A 954 33.70 7.84 -47.25
N LYS A 955 33.91 8.34 -46.02
CA LYS A 955 34.99 9.25 -45.63
C LYS A 955 36.23 8.53 -45.10
N GLN A 956 36.10 7.25 -44.79
CA GLN A 956 37.21 6.41 -44.28
C GLN A 956 37.76 5.41 -45.31
N GLY A 957 37.10 5.27 -46.49
CA GLY A 957 37.61 4.58 -47.68
C GLY A 957 38.02 5.58 -48.72
#